data_f8fe3bf9f0893a355163876cbc1fea9f
#
_entry.id   f8fe3bf9f0893a355163876cbc1fea9f
#
_cell.length_a   1.000
_cell.length_b   1.000
_cell.length_c   1.000
_cell.angle_alpha   90.00
_cell.angle_beta   90.00
_cell.angle_gamma   90.00
#
_symmetry.space_group_name_H-M   'P 1'
#
loop_
_entity.id
_entity.type
_entity.pdbx_description
1 polymer ?
#
loop_
_entity_poly.entity_id
_entity_poly.type
_entity_poly.pdbx_seq_one_letter_code
_entity_poly.pdbx_strand_id
1 'polypeptide(L)'
;MQKDISYSGYTAQPSSYQAQDGMLDLCVDAVPENGALQPLSLPQTLFQVGDGETVMYIHQTSAYTHYIIVNASTGSIRARAKDSGSYINVGTVSGVTMLTSVGNTLIALATGGMRYFLFKPDTGAYEDLGAHLPELPMQFGLQYEWVKSDEFDVEYSGHWLMYDQDQRGTGFCNTFDDDCYTAGMTNSNYITQSVLAKANKFIADEATDAGRFIYPFFVRYAYRLFDGSYVMQSAPILMPCTTGCSPVPVVTDCVYNGNGDAHGYYESWTLMLVAPVFDLYAKVIREADIQELKNWSDIVKSVDIFISKPIYTYDINGTITHNDLIGTVKGQVYGKEKSAATYTYDNLSSMVLNTCRSSLKLLEDKYYGITPLPAKSEDAVETEIKDTSNFFFLKSLKLEELTTVETKVDIKEDYLEALVNRTQLTDDYDSHDTIIPEKAFAYNQRINLSGIKKQLFSGFWPQCLHTMQTAGNNISDIWVYVKQEGKDTVVHTQTPVTDYGDIIYFYYPNANAYKAVLLKNGTTYVEYTLSNHSFLNGAYFFEGFGGGGTTGAEVPAASTDTTIDMPSKVYTSQVNDPFYFPLDGINTVGTGKVLGISAATKALSQGQFGQFPLYAFSTDGVWALEVDTSGLYKAKQPVSRDVCVNADAITQTDSSVLFVTDRGIMRISGSATECITDTIDSVKPDTLATLPKAGALVTLYDKALGNDGTGTDIASLTVKPFSEFIEGCGIIYDYTRQRVIIYNPSVTYAYILSLKSGSWGMMRSNIRGTVNSYPDALAMVSDGGNLALADFATVDDNGGVEFIVTRPFKLGDNDAFKTVNAIIQRGTMLKGDILQVLYASNDLDNWAVVWSSADAYLRGFSGSPYKYYRLAVIASLKKGKCLAGCSVSYDARLTAQMR
;
A
#
# COMPACT_ATOMS: atom_id res chain seq x y z
N MET A 1 -63.62 30.14 1.12
CA MET A 1 -62.59 29.47 1.93
C MET A 1 -61.22 29.92 1.45
N GLN A 2 -60.21 29.97 2.33
CA GLN A 2 -58.84 30.26 1.97
C GLN A 2 -57.93 29.15 2.55
N LYS A 3 -56.96 28.71 1.75
CA LYS A 3 -55.97 27.74 2.18
C LYS A 3 -54.56 28.21 1.73
N ASP A 4 -53.65 28.20 2.66
CA ASP A 4 -52.24 28.42 2.41
C ASP A 4 -51.56 27.11 2.11
N ILE A 5 -50.81 27.07 1.00
CA ILE A 5 -50.07 25.90 0.51
C ILE A 5 -48.58 26.30 0.46
N SER A 6 -47.76 25.61 1.24
CA SER A 6 -46.29 25.77 1.20
C SER A 6 -45.70 24.77 0.25
N TYR A 7 -44.73 25.13 -0.58
CA TYR A 7 -44.05 24.21 -1.49
C TYR A 7 -43.03 23.38 -0.72
N SER A 8 -43.19 22.05 -0.84
CA SER A 8 -42.38 21.08 -0.03
C SER A 8 -41.30 20.38 -0.84
N GLY A 9 -41.13 20.68 -2.11
CA GLY A 9 -40.11 20.10 -2.98
C GLY A 9 -40.64 19.00 -3.88
N TYR A 10 -39.71 18.50 -4.72
CA TYR A 10 -39.95 17.41 -5.65
C TYR A 10 -40.22 16.09 -4.94
N THR A 11 -41.24 15.37 -5.34
CA THR A 11 -41.53 14.01 -4.86
C THR A 11 -42.34 13.22 -5.88
N ALA A 12 -42.00 11.95 -6.06
CA ALA A 12 -42.72 11.04 -6.91
C ALA A 12 -43.69 10.12 -6.14
N GLN A 13 -43.51 10.03 -4.83
CA GLN A 13 -44.32 9.21 -3.91
C GLN A 13 -44.98 10.11 -2.84
N PRO A 14 -46.09 9.79 -2.28
CA PRO A 14 -47.04 8.72 -2.62
C PRO A 14 -47.84 9.02 -3.91
N SER A 15 -48.85 8.17 -4.23
CA SER A 15 -49.74 8.40 -5.39
C SER A 15 -50.41 9.75 -5.32
N SER A 16 -50.87 10.27 -6.47
CA SER A 16 -51.56 11.57 -6.57
C SER A 16 -52.78 11.68 -5.67
N TYR A 17 -53.48 10.57 -5.36
CA TYR A 17 -54.54 10.52 -4.38
C TYR A 17 -54.12 10.75 -2.93
N GLN A 18 -52.90 10.35 -2.57
CA GLN A 18 -52.41 10.44 -1.19
C GLN A 18 -51.44 11.63 -1.01
N ALA A 19 -50.96 12.22 -2.11
CA ALA A 19 -50.01 13.33 -2.05
C ALA A 19 -50.60 14.50 -1.26
N GLN A 20 -49.81 15.15 -0.44
CA GLN A 20 -50.18 16.35 0.31
C GLN A 20 -50.15 17.58 -0.61
N ASP A 21 -51.03 18.55 -0.31
CA ASP A 21 -51.04 19.82 -1.03
C ASP A 21 -49.71 20.56 -0.80
N GLY A 22 -49.05 21.00 -1.89
CA GLY A 22 -47.76 21.66 -1.81
C GLY A 22 -46.57 20.81 -2.27
N MET A 23 -46.74 19.51 -2.43
CA MET A 23 -45.73 18.65 -3.08
C MET A 23 -45.63 19.01 -4.57
N LEU A 24 -44.41 18.82 -5.13
CA LEU A 24 -44.14 19.19 -6.50
C LEU A 24 -43.83 17.92 -7.34
N ASP A 25 -44.44 17.86 -8.54
CA ASP A 25 -44.12 16.86 -9.55
C ASP A 25 -42.89 17.26 -10.41
N LEU A 26 -42.64 18.57 -10.45
CA LEU A 26 -41.47 19.17 -11.09
C LEU A 26 -40.96 20.34 -10.24
N CYS A 27 -39.66 20.43 -10.05
CA CYS A 27 -39.01 21.50 -9.29
C CYS A 27 -37.62 21.75 -9.87
N VAL A 28 -37.56 22.47 -10.99
CA VAL A 28 -36.29 22.71 -11.73
C VAL A 28 -35.68 24.01 -11.28
N ASP A 29 -34.35 23.98 -11.08
CA ASP A 29 -33.50 25.08 -10.63
C ASP A 29 -33.93 25.70 -9.28
N ALA A 30 -34.61 24.91 -8.45
CA ALA A 30 -35.04 25.29 -7.11
C ALA A 30 -34.89 24.13 -6.10
N VAL A 31 -34.64 24.49 -4.88
CA VAL A 31 -34.60 23.53 -3.73
C VAL A 31 -35.31 24.15 -2.53
N PRO A 32 -36.14 23.41 -1.78
CA PRO A 32 -36.79 23.92 -0.58
C PRO A 32 -35.80 24.04 0.56
N GLU A 33 -35.55 25.25 1.04
CA GLU A 33 -34.73 25.52 2.22
C GLU A 33 -35.37 26.67 3.01
N ASN A 34 -35.27 26.61 4.32
CA ASN A 34 -35.82 27.68 5.21
C ASN A 34 -37.30 28.01 4.96
N GLY A 35 -38.12 27.03 4.60
CA GLY A 35 -39.54 27.20 4.38
C GLY A 35 -39.94 27.84 3.02
N ALA A 36 -39.00 27.97 2.09
CA ALA A 36 -39.24 28.48 0.76
C ALA A 36 -38.33 27.81 -0.28
N LEU A 37 -38.75 27.84 -1.55
CA LEU A 37 -37.90 27.45 -2.67
C LEU A 37 -36.82 28.52 -2.87
N GLN A 38 -35.55 28.05 -2.78
CA GLN A 38 -34.39 28.88 -3.07
C GLN A 38 -33.91 28.61 -4.49
N PRO A 39 -33.48 29.64 -5.22
CA PRO A 39 -32.95 29.44 -6.57
C PRO A 39 -31.64 28.66 -6.57
N LEU A 40 -31.46 27.87 -7.62
CA LEU A 40 -30.22 27.14 -7.91
C LEU A 40 -29.59 27.72 -9.18
N SER A 41 -28.27 27.83 -9.16
CA SER A 41 -27.48 28.24 -10.31
C SER A 41 -26.62 27.07 -10.79
N LEU A 42 -26.29 27.08 -12.09
CA LEU A 42 -25.27 26.18 -12.63
C LEU A 42 -23.91 26.45 -11.97
N PRO A 43 -23.06 25.42 -11.86
CA PRO A 43 -21.72 25.59 -11.33
C PRO A 43 -20.91 26.55 -12.21
N GLN A 44 -20.09 27.38 -11.59
CA GLN A 44 -19.28 28.36 -12.31
C GLN A 44 -18.01 27.73 -12.87
N THR A 45 -17.74 27.92 -14.16
CA THR A 45 -16.52 27.48 -14.81
C THR A 45 -15.29 28.20 -14.23
N LEU A 46 -14.32 27.44 -13.76
CA LEU A 46 -13.02 27.94 -13.29
C LEU A 46 -12.04 28.09 -14.47
N PHE A 47 -11.93 27.04 -15.28
CA PHE A 47 -11.11 27.04 -16.50
C PHE A 47 -11.49 25.86 -17.41
N GLN A 48 -11.25 26.02 -18.70
CA GLN A 48 -11.38 24.96 -19.69
C GLN A 48 -10.10 24.14 -19.79
N VAL A 49 -10.24 22.85 -20.09
CA VAL A 49 -9.12 21.95 -20.38
C VAL A 49 -8.98 21.73 -21.87
N GLY A 50 -7.84 21.21 -22.32
CA GLY A 50 -7.57 20.90 -23.71
C GLY A 50 -8.35 19.69 -24.21
N ASP A 51 -8.30 19.47 -25.53
CA ASP A 51 -8.93 18.31 -26.16
C ASP A 51 -8.38 17.00 -25.63
N GLY A 52 -9.26 16.10 -25.22
CA GLY A 52 -8.90 14.82 -24.64
C GLY A 52 -8.36 14.88 -23.21
N GLU A 53 -8.37 16.07 -22.60
CA GLU A 53 -7.95 16.26 -21.22
C GLU A 53 -9.11 16.29 -20.23
N THR A 54 -8.88 15.82 -19.03
CA THR A 54 -9.81 15.91 -17.90
C THR A 54 -9.06 16.18 -16.60
N VAL A 55 -9.65 16.95 -15.68
CA VAL A 55 -9.17 17.05 -14.31
C VAL A 55 -9.62 15.80 -13.57
N MET A 56 -8.68 14.99 -13.11
CA MET A 56 -9.01 13.74 -12.42
C MET A 56 -8.86 13.83 -10.90
N TYR A 57 -8.03 14.74 -10.41
CA TYR A 57 -7.70 14.79 -8.98
C TYR A 57 -7.27 16.19 -8.55
N ILE A 58 -7.41 16.44 -7.25
CA ILE A 58 -6.90 17.66 -6.61
C ILE A 58 -5.83 17.26 -5.61
N HIS A 59 -4.58 17.55 -5.94
CA HIS A 59 -3.47 17.36 -5.03
C HIS A 59 -3.37 18.58 -4.12
N GLN A 60 -3.87 18.41 -2.90
CA GLN A 60 -3.97 19.49 -1.93
C GLN A 60 -3.20 19.15 -0.65
N THR A 61 -2.39 20.09 -0.22
CA THR A 61 -1.74 20.13 1.10
C THR A 61 -2.02 21.46 1.79
N SER A 62 -1.51 21.66 2.98
CA SER A 62 -1.60 22.99 3.64
C SER A 62 -0.84 24.09 2.89
N ALA A 63 0.12 23.73 2.03
CA ALA A 63 1.01 24.67 1.35
C ALA A 63 0.56 25.00 -0.09
N TYR A 64 -0.15 24.11 -0.76
CA TYR A 64 -0.54 24.28 -2.17
C TYR A 64 -1.78 23.48 -2.53
N THR A 65 -2.41 23.88 -3.64
CA THR A 65 -3.50 23.16 -4.30
C THR A 65 -3.22 23.10 -5.79
N HIS A 66 -3.13 21.88 -6.34
CA HIS A 66 -2.90 21.60 -7.75
C HIS A 66 -4.05 20.79 -8.33
N TYR A 67 -4.60 21.26 -9.44
CA TYR A 67 -5.55 20.52 -10.26
C TYR A 67 -4.78 19.59 -11.19
N ILE A 68 -4.94 18.29 -11.03
CA ILE A 68 -4.20 17.29 -11.81
C ILE A 68 -5.01 16.93 -13.05
N ILE A 69 -4.44 17.23 -14.20
CA ILE A 69 -5.04 17.09 -15.52
C ILE A 69 -4.37 15.92 -16.23
N VAL A 70 -5.18 15.00 -16.73
CA VAL A 70 -4.73 13.82 -17.47
C VAL A 70 -5.28 13.87 -18.89
N ASN A 71 -4.42 13.60 -19.86
CA ASN A 71 -4.81 13.36 -21.23
C ASN A 71 -4.92 11.84 -21.46
N ALA A 72 -6.14 11.37 -21.66
CA ALA A 72 -6.42 9.93 -21.75
C ALA A 72 -5.75 9.25 -22.95
N SER A 73 -5.50 9.98 -24.06
CA SER A 73 -4.92 9.41 -25.28
C SER A 73 -3.40 9.32 -25.24
N THR A 74 -2.73 10.30 -24.63
CA THR A 74 -1.26 10.37 -24.55
C THR A 74 -0.71 9.86 -23.24
N GLY A 75 -1.54 9.76 -22.21
CA GLY A 75 -1.11 9.47 -20.84
C GLY A 75 -0.36 10.62 -20.15
N SER A 76 -0.31 11.80 -20.77
CA SER A 76 0.35 12.97 -20.19
C SER A 76 -0.40 13.46 -18.95
N ILE A 77 0.33 13.71 -17.88
CA ILE A 77 -0.17 14.25 -16.62
C ILE A 77 0.49 15.62 -16.40
N ARG A 78 -0.34 16.62 -16.14
CA ARG A 78 0.12 17.96 -15.77
C ARG A 78 -0.68 18.50 -14.61
N ALA A 79 -0.06 19.34 -13.80
CA ALA A 79 -0.70 20.03 -12.70
C ALA A 79 -0.96 21.49 -13.08
N ARG A 80 -2.10 22.04 -12.65
CA ARG A 80 -2.37 23.47 -12.72
C ARG A 80 -2.49 24.03 -11.30
N ALA A 81 -1.61 24.95 -10.96
CA ALA A 81 -1.63 25.58 -9.65
C ALA A 81 -2.89 26.46 -9.49
N LYS A 82 -3.61 26.30 -8.38
CA LYS A 82 -4.86 27.05 -8.11
C LYS A 82 -4.60 28.55 -8.08
N ASP A 83 -3.57 28.99 -7.40
CA ASP A 83 -3.32 30.42 -7.11
C ASP A 83 -2.77 31.17 -8.33
N SER A 84 -1.79 30.58 -9.02
CA SER A 84 -1.12 31.23 -10.16
C SER A 84 -1.73 30.89 -11.51
N GLY A 85 -2.48 29.79 -11.59
CA GLY A 85 -2.96 29.23 -12.86
C GLY A 85 -1.86 28.66 -13.76
N SER A 86 -0.61 28.58 -13.28
CA SER A 86 0.52 28.04 -14.02
C SER A 86 0.43 26.53 -14.18
N TYR A 87 0.97 26.00 -15.28
CA TYR A 87 1.05 24.58 -15.55
C TYR A 87 2.41 24.03 -15.18
N ILE A 88 2.42 22.88 -14.53
CA ILE A 88 3.62 22.14 -14.11
C ILE A 88 3.52 20.76 -14.76
N ASN A 89 4.59 20.31 -15.42
CA ASN A 89 4.66 18.95 -15.94
C ASN A 89 4.80 17.97 -14.75
N VAL A 90 4.00 16.90 -14.75
CA VAL A 90 4.09 15.83 -13.73
C VAL A 90 4.80 14.62 -14.33
N GLY A 91 4.35 14.13 -15.47
CA GLY A 91 4.92 12.96 -16.13
C GLY A 91 3.99 12.35 -17.16
N THR A 92 4.26 11.10 -17.53
CA THR A 92 3.44 10.36 -18.50
C THR A 92 3.19 8.96 -17.98
N VAL A 93 1.92 8.55 -17.90
CA VAL A 93 1.49 7.20 -17.51
C VAL A 93 0.36 6.74 -18.41
N SER A 94 0.57 5.61 -19.06
CA SER A 94 -0.48 5.02 -19.93
C SER A 94 -1.55 4.34 -19.08
N GLY A 95 -2.82 4.58 -19.42
CA GLY A 95 -3.95 3.88 -18.80
C GLY A 95 -4.18 4.25 -17.34
N VAL A 96 -4.01 5.51 -16.98
CA VAL A 96 -4.37 6.02 -15.64
C VAL A 96 -5.85 5.82 -15.40
N THR A 97 -6.19 5.11 -14.35
CA THR A 97 -7.58 4.84 -13.93
C THR A 97 -8.01 5.70 -12.75
N MET A 98 -7.08 6.05 -11.89
CA MET A 98 -7.33 6.83 -10.68
C MET A 98 -6.06 7.55 -10.22
N LEU A 99 -6.24 8.67 -9.56
CA LEU A 99 -5.18 9.42 -8.87
C LEU A 99 -5.54 9.58 -7.40
N THR A 100 -4.52 9.56 -6.56
CA THR A 100 -4.61 9.84 -5.11
C THR A 100 -3.32 10.45 -4.62
N SER A 101 -3.25 10.88 -3.36
CA SER A 101 -2.01 11.40 -2.79
C SER A 101 -1.90 11.14 -1.29
N VAL A 102 -0.66 11.05 -0.83
CA VAL A 102 -0.29 11.06 0.59
C VAL A 102 0.81 12.11 0.78
N GLY A 103 0.51 13.17 1.51
CA GLY A 103 1.43 14.32 1.64
C GLY A 103 1.80 14.92 0.27
N ASN A 104 3.09 15.04 0.00
CA ASN A 104 3.60 15.57 -1.27
C ASN A 104 3.70 14.50 -2.38
N THR A 105 3.41 13.26 -2.08
CA THR A 105 3.47 12.16 -3.05
C THR A 105 2.13 11.97 -3.74
N LEU A 106 2.08 12.26 -5.03
CA LEU A 106 0.97 11.95 -5.93
C LEU A 106 1.16 10.53 -6.47
N ILE A 107 0.10 9.74 -6.46
CA ILE A 107 0.10 8.33 -6.84
C ILE A 107 -0.89 8.15 -7.98
N ALA A 108 -0.41 7.64 -9.11
CA ALA A 108 -1.23 7.27 -10.25
C ALA A 108 -1.44 5.75 -10.27
N LEU A 109 -2.69 5.31 -10.22
CA LEU A 109 -3.10 3.94 -10.45
C LEU A 109 -3.28 3.73 -11.94
N ALA A 110 -2.66 2.68 -12.47
CA ALA A 110 -2.75 2.30 -13.86
C ALA A 110 -2.87 0.78 -14.00
N THR A 111 -3.14 0.28 -15.19
CA THR A 111 -3.28 -1.16 -15.45
C THR A 111 -2.04 -1.99 -15.11
N GLY A 112 -0.87 -1.35 -15.06
CA GLY A 112 0.42 -1.99 -14.73
C GLY A 112 0.88 -1.83 -13.28
N GLY A 113 0.08 -1.20 -12.41
CA GLY A 113 0.43 -0.93 -11.02
C GLY A 113 0.37 0.55 -10.66
N MET A 114 1.08 0.92 -9.63
CA MET A 114 1.14 2.30 -9.13
C MET A 114 2.40 3.00 -9.65
N ARG A 115 2.29 4.30 -9.91
CA ARG A 115 3.43 5.16 -10.22
C ARG A 115 3.41 6.39 -9.33
N TYR A 116 4.57 6.83 -8.90
CA TYR A 116 4.75 7.82 -7.86
C TYR A 116 5.40 9.09 -8.40
N PHE A 117 4.85 10.24 -8.03
CA PHE A 117 5.37 11.56 -8.37
C PHE A 117 5.49 12.39 -7.09
N LEU A 118 6.69 12.85 -6.79
CA LEU A 118 6.95 13.66 -5.61
C LEU A 118 6.96 15.15 -5.98
N PHE A 119 6.07 15.94 -5.40
CA PHE A 119 6.15 17.38 -5.53
C PHE A 119 7.19 17.95 -4.57
N LYS A 120 8.12 18.72 -5.11
CA LYS A 120 9.15 19.43 -4.36
C LYS A 120 8.79 20.91 -4.24
N PRO A 121 8.32 21.37 -3.07
CA PRO A 121 7.93 22.79 -2.87
C PRO A 121 9.06 23.77 -3.18
N ASP A 122 10.30 23.40 -2.87
CA ASP A 122 11.49 24.25 -3.05
C ASP A 122 11.77 24.58 -4.52
N THR A 123 11.51 23.65 -5.41
CA THR A 123 11.72 23.82 -6.87
C THR A 123 10.43 24.12 -7.60
N GLY A 124 9.28 23.88 -6.99
CA GLY A 124 7.96 24.01 -7.60
C GLY A 124 7.69 22.98 -8.71
N ALA A 125 8.37 21.83 -8.69
CA ALA A 125 8.32 20.81 -9.74
C ALA A 125 7.90 19.43 -9.17
N TYR A 126 7.33 18.59 -10.02
CA TYR A 126 7.14 17.17 -9.75
C TYR A 126 8.35 16.39 -10.24
N GLU A 127 8.79 15.45 -9.43
CA GLU A 127 9.79 14.45 -9.77
C GLU A 127 9.10 13.11 -9.99
N ASP A 128 9.34 12.49 -11.14
CA ASP A 128 8.83 11.15 -11.45
C ASP A 128 9.73 10.11 -10.77
N LEU A 129 9.25 9.50 -9.71
CA LEU A 129 9.99 8.46 -8.98
C LEU A 129 9.89 7.09 -9.66
N GLY A 130 8.96 6.90 -10.59
CA GLY A 130 8.72 5.61 -11.20
C GLY A 130 7.70 4.76 -10.44
N ALA A 131 7.67 3.47 -10.76
CA ALA A 131 6.77 2.49 -10.14
C ALA A 131 7.43 1.71 -9.01
N HIS A 132 8.76 1.56 -9.06
CA HIS A 132 9.52 0.69 -8.18
C HIS A 132 10.70 1.43 -7.58
N LEU A 133 11.03 1.10 -6.33
CA LEU A 133 12.32 1.49 -5.76
C LEU A 133 13.44 0.82 -6.57
N PRO A 134 14.51 1.54 -6.89
CA PRO A 134 15.61 0.95 -7.65
C PRO A 134 16.32 -0.13 -6.84
N GLU A 135 16.80 -1.15 -7.52
CA GLU A 135 17.63 -2.20 -6.91
C GLU A 135 19.05 -1.67 -6.70
N LEU A 136 19.63 -1.98 -5.55
CA LEU A 136 21.02 -1.66 -5.24
C LEU A 136 21.79 -2.94 -4.91
N PRO A 137 22.34 -3.66 -5.89
CA PRO A 137 23.14 -4.85 -5.61
C PRO A 137 24.44 -4.49 -4.89
N MET A 138 24.58 -4.98 -3.65
CA MET A 138 25.76 -4.80 -2.84
C MET A 138 26.56 -6.10 -2.73
N GLN A 139 27.86 -5.98 -2.71
CA GLN A 139 28.78 -7.07 -2.42
C GLN A 139 29.43 -6.85 -1.07
N PHE A 140 29.44 -7.89 -0.26
CA PHE A 140 30.16 -7.93 1.02
C PHE A 140 31.35 -8.84 0.92
N GLY A 141 32.38 -8.53 1.68
CA GLY A 141 33.62 -9.29 1.73
C GLY A 141 34.25 -9.23 3.11
N LEU A 142 35.17 -10.18 3.40
CA LEU A 142 35.94 -10.22 4.62
C LEU A 142 37.43 -10.06 4.30
N GLN A 143 38.10 -9.24 5.07
CA GLN A 143 39.57 -9.19 5.09
C GLN A 143 40.04 -9.56 6.48
N TYR A 144 41.04 -10.42 6.58
CA TYR A 144 41.51 -10.91 7.84
C TYR A 144 42.88 -10.34 8.20
N GLU A 145 43.15 -10.27 9.50
CA GLU A 145 44.41 -9.95 10.09
C GLU A 145 44.73 -10.98 11.20
N TRP A 146 45.99 -11.37 11.31
CA TRP A 146 46.44 -12.19 12.43
C TRP A 146 46.73 -11.30 13.61
N VAL A 147 46.02 -11.53 14.71
CA VAL A 147 46.27 -10.87 15.98
C VAL A 147 46.94 -11.83 16.97
N LYS A 148 47.74 -11.27 17.84
CA LYS A 148 48.50 -12.02 18.84
C LYS A 148 48.24 -11.42 20.20
N SER A 149 48.05 -12.26 21.21
CA SER A 149 48.00 -11.83 22.61
C SER A 149 49.41 -11.50 23.15
N ASP A 150 49.45 -10.84 24.30
CA ASP A 150 50.64 -10.85 25.12
C ASP A 150 50.98 -12.28 25.54
N GLU A 151 52.28 -12.49 25.82
CA GLU A 151 52.75 -13.74 26.34
C GLU A 151 52.26 -13.96 27.77
N PHE A 152 51.91 -15.17 28.12
CA PHE A 152 51.47 -15.51 29.47
C PHE A 152 52.01 -16.88 29.90
N ASP A 153 52.36 -16.98 31.17
CA ASP A 153 52.86 -18.20 31.76
C ASP A 153 51.70 -19.07 32.25
N VAL A 154 51.82 -20.34 31.97
CA VAL A 154 50.94 -21.37 32.53
C VAL A 154 51.83 -22.20 33.50
N GLU A 155 51.69 -21.86 34.79
CA GLU A 155 52.37 -22.61 35.83
C GLU A 155 51.72 -23.96 36.01
N TYR A 156 52.50 -24.92 36.26
CA TYR A 156 52.10 -26.28 36.37
C TYR A 156 52.71 -26.96 37.61
N SER A 157 51.96 -27.55 38.50
CA SER A 157 52.41 -28.26 39.71
C SER A 157 52.39 -29.77 39.49
N GLY A 158 53.50 -30.34 38.95
CA GLY A 158 53.60 -31.76 38.73
C GLY A 158 54.14 -32.12 37.34
N HIS A 159 54.62 -33.29 37.21
CA HIS A 159 55.29 -33.78 36.02
C HIS A 159 54.29 -34.44 35.09
N TRP A 160 53.88 -33.77 34.06
CA TRP A 160 52.87 -34.28 33.14
C TRP A 160 53.28 -34.33 31.68
N LEU A 161 54.37 -33.66 31.29
CA LEU A 161 54.90 -33.67 29.93
C LEU A 161 56.37 -34.14 30.00
N MET A 162 56.70 -35.20 29.32
CA MET A 162 58.06 -35.65 29.15
C MET A 162 58.51 -35.44 27.71
N TYR A 163 59.71 -35.00 27.50
CA TYR A 163 60.34 -34.93 26.20
C TYR A 163 61.35 -36.02 25.98
N ASP A 164 61.58 -36.52 24.78
CA ASP A 164 62.57 -37.45 24.42
C ASP A 164 63.96 -36.83 24.51
N GLN A 165 64.90 -37.48 25.20
CA GLN A 165 66.25 -36.99 25.38
C GLN A 165 66.96 -36.75 24.06
N ASP A 166 66.69 -37.51 23.05
CA ASP A 166 67.34 -37.40 21.74
C ASP A 166 66.93 -36.13 20.98
N GLN A 167 65.88 -35.44 21.38
CA GLN A 167 65.39 -34.20 20.77
C GLN A 167 65.85 -32.96 21.54
N ARG A 168 66.70 -33.06 22.53
CA ARG A 168 67.17 -31.92 23.35
C ARG A 168 67.71 -30.72 22.60
N GLY A 169 68.17 -30.88 21.41
CA GLY A 169 68.69 -29.76 20.59
C GLY A 169 67.71 -28.98 19.78
N THR A 170 66.43 -29.39 19.71
CA THR A 170 65.44 -28.79 18.89
C THR A 170 64.44 -27.94 19.68
N GLY A 171 64.45 -27.91 21.00
CA GLY A 171 63.61 -27.11 21.87
C GLY A 171 62.17 -27.55 21.96
N PHE A 172 61.75 -28.63 21.26
CA PHE A 172 60.39 -29.13 21.25
C PHE A 172 60.33 -30.66 21.30
N CYS A 173 59.52 -31.19 22.18
CA CYS A 173 59.20 -32.60 22.27
C CYS A 173 57.79 -32.84 21.80
N ASN A 174 57.64 -33.68 20.78
CA ASN A 174 56.34 -33.92 20.12
C ASN A 174 55.73 -35.25 20.57
N THR A 175 56.31 -36.00 21.45
CA THR A 175 55.82 -37.29 21.84
C THR A 175 55.55 -37.36 23.34
N PHE A 176 54.36 -37.83 23.68
CA PHE A 176 54.01 -38.22 25.04
C PHE A 176 54.35 -39.68 25.24
N ASP A 177 55.01 -39.95 26.30
CA ASP A 177 55.13 -41.29 26.76
C ASP A 177 53.85 -41.78 27.44
N ASP A 178 53.44 -43.04 27.19
CA ASP A 178 52.19 -43.62 27.71
C ASP A 178 52.11 -43.56 29.25
N ASP A 179 53.17 -43.63 29.95
CA ASP A 179 53.22 -43.57 31.42
C ASP A 179 52.99 -42.12 31.93
N CYS A 180 53.43 -41.13 31.18
CA CYS A 180 53.21 -39.72 31.49
C CYS A 180 51.83 -39.24 31.09
N TYR A 181 51.22 -39.86 30.11
CA TYR A 181 49.86 -39.55 29.64
C TYR A 181 48.84 -39.72 30.75
N THR A 182 48.88 -40.79 31.52
CA THR A 182 47.90 -41.05 32.58
C THR A 182 48.06 -40.07 33.75
N ALA A 183 49.28 -39.69 34.09
CA ALA A 183 49.60 -38.76 35.17
C ALA A 183 49.27 -37.31 34.77
N GLY A 184 49.41 -36.99 33.48
CA GLY A 184 49.09 -35.66 32.93
C GLY A 184 47.57 -35.35 32.81
N MET A 185 46.74 -36.38 32.74
CA MET A 185 45.29 -36.18 32.52
C MET A 185 44.63 -35.30 33.58
N THR A 186 44.98 -35.40 34.85
CA THR A 186 44.34 -34.60 35.93
C THR A 186 44.70 -33.12 35.83
N ASN A 187 45.89 -32.84 35.33
CA ASN A 187 46.47 -31.50 35.28
C ASN A 187 46.21 -30.80 33.95
N SER A 188 45.96 -31.57 32.89
CA SER A 188 45.60 -31.03 31.61
C SER A 188 44.28 -30.20 31.66
N ASN A 189 43.33 -30.61 32.51
CA ASN A 189 42.10 -29.86 32.71
C ASN A 189 42.33 -28.45 33.33
N TYR A 190 43.27 -28.31 34.22
CA TYR A 190 43.63 -27.03 34.85
C TYR A 190 44.28 -26.08 33.83
N ILE A 191 45.22 -26.56 33.06
CA ILE A 191 45.89 -25.79 31.98
C ILE A 191 44.84 -25.38 30.92
N THR A 192 44.04 -26.36 30.53
CA THR A 192 42.98 -26.14 29.55
C THR A 192 42.00 -25.04 29.97
N GLN A 193 41.52 -25.07 31.22
CA GLN A 193 40.62 -24.05 31.73
C GLN A 193 41.28 -22.67 31.78
N SER A 194 42.56 -22.59 32.19
CA SER A 194 43.31 -21.32 32.20
C SER A 194 43.52 -20.76 30.81
N VAL A 195 43.83 -21.59 29.84
CA VAL A 195 43.98 -21.22 28.43
C VAL A 195 42.65 -20.81 27.83
N LEU A 196 41.58 -21.54 28.11
CA LEU A 196 40.25 -21.24 27.65
C LEU A 196 39.74 -19.87 28.13
N ALA A 197 39.93 -19.57 29.42
CA ALA A 197 39.55 -18.28 29.98
C ALA A 197 40.32 -17.12 29.33
N LYS A 198 41.61 -17.29 29.09
CA LYS A 198 42.41 -16.28 28.38
C LYS A 198 42.05 -16.17 26.89
N ALA A 199 41.76 -17.28 26.22
CA ALA A 199 41.34 -17.30 24.84
C ALA A 199 39.99 -16.61 24.66
N ASN A 200 39.02 -16.87 25.53
CA ASN A 200 37.72 -16.19 25.49
C ASN A 200 37.85 -14.68 25.70
N LYS A 201 38.72 -14.28 26.67
CA LYS A 201 39.00 -12.86 26.87
C LYS A 201 39.69 -12.24 25.66
N PHE A 202 40.72 -12.89 25.12
CA PHE A 202 41.44 -12.43 23.93
C PHE A 202 40.52 -12.30 22.71
N ILE A 203 39.61 -13.25 22.50
CA ILE A 203 38.62 -13.21 21.42
C ILE A 203 37.67 -12.01 21.64
N ALA A 204 37.22 -11.78 22.86
CA ALA A 204 36.39 -10.63 23.18
C ALA A 204 37.11 -9.31 22.88
N ASP A 205 38.30 -9.13 23.47
CA ASP A 205 39.10 -7.89 23.33
C ASP A 205 39.46 -7.59 21.86
N GLU A 206 39.95 -8.58 21.09
CA GLU A 206 40.48 -8.37 19.73
C GLU A 206 39.47 -8.50 18.62
N ALA A 207 38.31 -9.13 18.84
CA ALA A 207 37.28 -9.28 17.87
C ALA A 207 36.05 -8.47 18.28
N THR A 208 35.31 -8.90 19.30
CA THR A 208 33.98 -8.32 19.61
C THR A 208 34.08 -6.86 20.00
N ASP A 209 34.97 -6.51 20.95
CA ASP A 209 35.15 -5.16 21.44
C ASP A 209 35.76 -4.22 20.36
N ALA A 210 36.63 -4.78 19.51
CA ALA A 210 37.22 -4.05 18.40
C ALA A 210 36.29 -3.97 17.17
N GLY A 211 35.07 -4.52 17.22
CA GLY A 211 34.12 -4.51 16.11
C GLY A 211 34.52 -5.42 14.94
N ARG A 212 35.23 -6.49 15.22
CA ARG A 212 35.73 -7.47 14.25
C ARG A 212 35.06 -8.83 14.47
N PHE A 213 35.15 -9.70 13.49
CA PHE A 213 34.49 -10.99 13.48
C PHE A 213 35.52 -12.12 13.60
N ILE A 214 35.12 -13.21 14.25
CA ILE A 214 35.89 -14.43 14.33
C ILE A 214 35.03 -15.67 14.01
N TYR A 215 33.73 -15.58 14.17
CA TYR A 215 32.77 -16.63 13.87
C TYR A 215 31.96 -16.30 12.62
N PRO A 216 31.48 -17.27 11.86
CA PRO A 216 30.65 -17.05 10.71
C PRO A 216 29.31 -16.43 11.10
N PHE A 217 28.75 -15.61 10.21
CA PHE A 217 27.47 -14.93 10.38
C PHE A 217 26.84 -14.65 9.02
N PHE A 218 25.58 -14.23 9.02
CA PHE A 218 24.91 -13.74 7.83
C PHE A 218 24.75 -12.23 7.88
N VAL A 219 24.84 -11.60 6.71
CA VAL A 219 24.58 -10.17 6.50
C VAL A 219 23.34 -10.03 5.66
N ARG A 220 22.48 -9.06 6.00
CA ARG A 220 21.43 -8.51 5.15
C ARG A 220 21.55 -7.00 5.10
N TYR A 221 20.95 -6.37 4.10
CA TYR A 221 20.77 -4.93 4.07
C TYR A 221 19.35 -4.60 3.63
N ALA A 222 18.88 -3.41 4.01
CA ALA A 222 17.57 -2.91 3.68
C ALA A 222 17.61 -1.39 3.50
N TYR A 223 16.67 -0.83 2.75
CA TYR A 223 16.50 0.60 2.66
C TYR A 223 15.72 1.11 3.85
N ARG A 224 16.23 2.11 4.50
CA ARG A 224 15.52 2.84 5.55
C ARG A 224 14.81 4.02 4.94
N LEU A 225 13.48 4.04 5.07
CA LEU A 225 12.65 5.14 4.61
C LEU A 225 12.68 6.33 5.59
N PHE A 226 12.09 7.43 5.16
CA PHE A 226 12.03 8.69 5.92
C PHE A 226 11.29 8.56 7.27
N ASP A 227 10.37 7.63 7.40
CA ASP A 227 9.61 7.35 8.64
C ASP A 227 10.31 6.32 9.54
N GLY A 228 11.41 5.71 9.07
CA GLY A 228 12.17 4.68 9.75
C GLY A 228 11.79 3.25 9.41
N SER A 229 10.80 3.02 8.54
CA SER A 229 10.43 1.71 8.01
C SER A 229 11.54 1.13 7.13
N TYR A 230 11.63 -0.19 7.05
CA TYR A 230 12.61 -0.89 6.22
C TYR A 230 11.92 -1.61 5.07
N VAL A 231 12.39 -1.34 3.86
CA VAL A 231 11.93 -1.98 2.62
C VAL A 231 13.10 -2.50 1.78
N MET A 232 12.82 -3.20 0.70
CA MET A 232 13.84 -3.72 -0.22
C MET A 232 14.92 -4.53 0.52
N GLN A 233 14.48 -5.45 1.37
CA GLN A 233 15.38 -6.27 2.19
C GLN A 233 16.11 -7.30 1.31
N SER A 234 17.45 -7.34 1.43
CA SER A 234 18.26 -8.30 0.70
C SER A 234 18.07 -9.74 1.20
N ALA A 235 18.46 -10.69 0.38
CA ALA A 235 18.69 -12.05 0.82
C ALA A 235 19.82 -12.09 1.86
N PRO A 236 19.86 -13.10 2.76
CA PRO A 236 20.97 -13.32 3.67
C PRO A 236 22.23 -13.71 2.92
N ILE A 237 23.34 -13.12 3.28
CA ILE A 237 24.66 -13.35 2.70
C ILE A 237 25.55 -13.98 3.74
N LEU A 238 26.06 -15.20 3.50
CA LEU A 238 26.98 -15.85 4.42
C LEU A 238 28.35 -15.18 4.41
N MET A 239 28.83 -14.81 5.61
CA MET A 239 30.19 -14.33 5.85
C MET A 239 30.97 -15.46 6.49
N PRO A 240 31.81 -16.17 5.71
CA PRO A 240 32.52 -17.37 6.18
C PRO A 240 33.78 -16.99 6.92
N CYS A 241 33.69 -16.63 8.18
CA CYS A 241 34.87 -16.46 9.02
C CYS A 241 35.45 -17.82 9.38
N THR A 242 36.75 -17.93 9.37
CA THR A 242 37.43 -19.08 9.97
C THR A 242 37.55 -18.89 11.46
N THR A 243 37.02 -19.84 12.21
CA THR A 243 37.14 -19.82 13.68
C THR A 243 38.42 -20.49 14.11
N GLY A 244 39.09 -19.90 15.06
CA GLY A 244 40.23 -20.53 15.70
C GLY A 244 41.08 -19.54 16.50
N CYS A 245 41.26 -19.83 17.75
CA CYS A 245 42.27 -19.18 18.61
C CYS A 245 43.19 -20.26 19.10
N SER A 246 44.45 -20.16 18.72
CA SER A 246 45.43 -21.18 19.03
C SER A 246 46.42 -20.66 20.02
N PRO A 247 46.63 -21.36 21.15
CA PRO A 247 47.76 -21.13 22.01
C PRO A 247 49.02 -21.66 21.32
N VAL A 248 50.05 -20.81 21.26
CA VAL A 248 51.34 -21.12 20.65
C VAL A 248 52.36 -21.08 21.74
N PRO A 249 53.15 -22.16 22.00
CA PRO A 249 54.24 -22.12 22.92
C PRO A 249 55.38 -21.21 22.44
N VAL A 250 55.75 -20.26 23.26
CA VAL A 250 56.84 -19.32 22.99
C VAL A 250 58.09 -19.80 23.69
N VAL A 251 57.99 -20.18 24.98
CA VAL A 251 59.05 -20.69 25.77
C VAL A 251 58.56 -21.91 26.55
N THR A 252 59.38 -22.89 26.70
CA THR A 252 59.12 -24.06 27.52
C THR A 252 60.31 -24.29 28.45
N ASP A 253 60.03 -24.24 29.75
CA ASP A 253 61.05 -24.63 30.73
C ASP A 253 60.98 -26.12 30.98
N CYS A 254 62.15 -26.74 30.89
CA CYS A 254 62.33 -28.17 30.99
C CYS A 254 63.34 -28.51 32.03
N VAL A 255 62.91 -29.26 33.02
CA VAL A 255 63.78 -29.79 34.01
C VAL A 255 64.22 -31.23 33.68
N TYR A 256 65.45 -31.42 33.58
CA TYR A 256 66.07 -32.75 33.30
C TYR A 256 66.26 -33.48 34.56
N ASN A 257 65.71 -34.70 34.69
CA ASN A 257 65.97 -35.58 35.83
C ASN A 257 67.35 -36.31 35.66
N GLY A 258 68.31 -35.83 36.33
CA GLY A 258 69.74 -36.26 36.19
C GLY A 258 70.08 -37.73 36.55
N ASN A 259 69.10 -38.57 36.83
CA ASN A 259 69.29 -39.93 37.32
C ASN A 259 69.27 -41.03 36.23
N GLY A 260 69.65 -40.74 35.04
CA GLY A 260 69.78 -41.76 34.01
C GLY A 260 68.53 -42.03 33.19
N ASP A 261 67.41 -41.30 33.47
CA ASP A 261 66.20 -41.33 32.63
C ASP A 261 66.42 -40.51 31.37
N ALA A 262 65.98 -41.07 30.28
CA ALA A 262 66.10 -40.45 29.00
C ALA A 262 65.11 -39.28 28.79
N HIS A 263 64.27 -39.01 29.76
CA HIS A 263 63.16 -38.09 29.70
C HIS A 263 63.26 -36.85 30.59
N GLY A 264 62.87 -35.72 30.18
CA GLY A 264 62.75 -34.47 30.93
C GLY A 264 61.29 -34.06 31.10
N TYR A 265 61.04 -33.18 32.08
CA TYR A 265 59.69 -32.70 32.41
C TYR A 265 59.62 -31.25 32.10
N TYR A 266 58.42 -30.82 31.57
CA TYR A 266 58.10 -29.43 31.42
C TYR A 266 57.41 -28.90 32.68
N GLU A 267 58.00 -27.85 33.28
CA GLU A 267 57.50 -27.25 34.51
C GLU A 267 56.63 -26.00 34.27
N SER A 268 56.88 -25.23 33.22
CA SER A 268 56.10 -24.08 32.84
C SER A 268 56.11 -23.88 31.36
N TRP A 269 55.05 -23.28 30.87
CA TRP A 269 54.91 -22.87 29.48
C TRP A 269 54.57 -21.40 29.43
N THR A 270 55.36 -20.65 28.66
CA THR A 270 54.99 -19.33 28.21
C THR A 270 54.24 -19.49 26.89
N LEU A 271 52.96 -19.14 26.87
CA LEU A 271 52.11 -19.27 25.73
C LEU A 271 51.75 -17.88 25.18
N MET A 272 51.43 -17.85 23.93
CA MET A 272 50.83 -16.70 23.24
C MET A 272 49.60 -17.20 22.46
N LEU A 273 48.52 -16.46 22.50
CA LEU A 273 47.33 -16.74 21.69
C LEU A 273 47.45 -16.06 20.32
N VAL A 274 47.05 -16.78 19.29
CA VAL A 274 47.02 -16.28 17.90
C VAL A 274 45.69 -16.61 17.32
N ALA A 275 45.01 -15.59 16.72
CA ALA A 275 43.73 -15.76 16.08
C ALA A 275 43.62 -14.91 14.81
N PRO A 276 42.91 -15.35 13.79
CA PRO A 276 42.47 -14.45 12.71
C PRO A 276 41.28 -13.68 13.19
N VAL A 277 41.26 -12.40 12.91
CA VAL A 277 40.10 -11.53 13.08
C VAL A 277 39.73 -10.93 11.73
N PHE A 278 38.44 -10.71 11.50
CA PHE A 278 37.91 -10.34 10.19
C PHE A 278 37.24 -8.99 10.26
N ASP A 279 37.59 -8.12 9.33
CA ASP A 279 36.91 -6.87 9.07
C ASP A 279 35.87 -7.07 7.94
N LEU A 280 34.69 -6.49 8.13
CA LEU A 280 33.64 -6.51 7.11
C LEU A 280 33.82 -5.35 6.11
N TYR A 281 33.77 -5.67 4.82
CA TYR A 281 33.82 -4.70 3.74
C TYR A 281 32.56 -4.77 2.91
N ALA A 282 32.16 -3.62 2.36
CA ALA A 282 31.01 -3.51 1.47
C ALA A 282 31.32 -2.62 0.28
N LYS A 283 30.67 -2.89 -0.84
CA LYS A 283 30.63 -2.00 -2.02
C LYS A 283 29.34 -2.21 -2.79
N VAL A 284 28.91 -1.21 -3.54
CA VAL A 284 27.87 -1.33 -4.58
C VAL A 284 28.51 -1.86 -5.86
N ILE A 285 27.79 -2.66 -6.63
CA ILE A 285 28.36 -3.28 -7.83
C ILE A 285 28.46 -2.26 -8.98
N ARG A 286 27.47 -1.39 -9.17
CA ARG A 286 27.41 -0.45 -10.29
C ARG A 286 27.15 0.97 -9.81
N GLU A 287 27.86 1.93 -10.38
CA GLU A 287 27.68 3.36 -10.08
C GLU A 287 26.28 3.86 -10.53
N ALA A 288 25.75 3.32 -11.61
CA ALA A 288 24.43 3.70 -12.11
C ALA A 288 23.33 3.46 -11.07
N ASP A 289 23.40 2.36 -10.31
CA ASP A 289 22.42 2.02 -9.28
C ASP A 289 22.44 3.02 -8.11
N ILE A 290 23.63 3.52 -7.77
CA ILE A 290 23.79 4.57 -6.76
C ILE A 290 23.11 5.86 -7.22
N GLN A 291 23.31 6.25 -8.48
CA GLN A 291 22.71 7.47 -9.01
C GLN A 291 21.20 7.36 -9.12
N GLU A 292 20.67 6.20 -9.49
CA GLU A 292 19.25 5.94 -9.53
C GLU A 292 18.62 6.01 -8.12
N LEU A 293 19.27 5.41 -7.11
CA LEU A 293 18.80 5.48 -5.73
C LEU A 293 18.84 6.92 -5.16
N LYS A 294 19.81 7.73 -5.58
CA LYS A 294 19.88 9.13 -5.15
C LYS A 294 18.69 9.96 -5.61
N ASN A 295 18.02 9.60 -6.71
CA ASN A 295 16.77 10.24 -7.12
C ASN A 295 15.65 10.02 -6.09
N TRP A 296 15.77 9.00 -5.27
CA TRP A 296 14.83 8.69 -4.18
C TRP A 296 15.27 9.24 -2.81
N SER A 297 16.24 10.14 -2.75
CA SER A 297 16.84 10.65 -1.49
C SER A 297 15.84 11.32 -0.54
N ASP A 298 14.70 11.79 -1.03
CA ASP A 298 13.62 12.31 -0.18
C ASP A 298 12.86 11.17 0.53
N ILE A 299 12.81 10.01 -0.06
CA ILE A 299 12.11 8.82 0.45
C ILE A 299 13.07 7.88 1.18
N VAL A 300 14.17 7.48 0.53
CA VAL A 300 15.20 6.61 1.11
C VAL A 300 16.27 7.45 1.78
N LYS A 301 16.49 7.24 3.08
CA LYS A 301 17.47 8.03 3.86
C LYS A 301 18.82 7.36 4.00
N SER A 302 18.84 6.04 4.03
CA SER A 302 20.06 5.25 4.16
C SER A 302 19.85 3.82 3.68
N VAL A 303 20.94 3.13 3.45
CA VAL A 303 20.99 1.67 3.33
C VAL A 303 21.58 1.14 4.63
N ASP A 304 20.77 0.41 5.38
CA ASP A 304 21.16 -0.09 6.68
C ASP A 304 21.59 -1.55 6.58
N ILE A 305 22.72 -1.88 7.22
CA ILE A 305 23.31 -3.21 7.26
C ILE A 305 22.87 -3.90 8.55
N PHE A 306 22.45 -5.14 8.42
CA PHE A 306 22.02 -6.02 9.51
C PHE A 306 22.83 -7.29 9.50
N ILE A 307 23.12 -7.85 10.67
CA ILE A 307 23.81 -9.13 10.82
C ILE A 307 23.02 -10.07 11.73
N SER A 308 23.21 -11.36 11.49
CA SER A 308 22.72 -12.40 12.39
C SER A 308 23.61 -12.48 13.65
N LYS A 309 23.16 -13.27 14.63
CA LYS A 309 24.06 -13.73 15.67
C LYS A 309 25.20 -14.54 15.03
N PRO A 310 26.37 -14.59 15.68
CA PRO A 310 27.44 -15.49 15.28
C PRO A 310 26.98 -16.95 15.27
N ILE A 311 27.42 -17.70 14.28
CA ILE A 311 27.21 -19.15 14.21
C ILE A 311 28.41 -19.82 14.82
N TYR A 312 28.23 -20.44 15.96
CA TYR A 312 29.34 -21.08 16.65
C TYR A 312 29.59 -22.48 16.11
N THR A 313 30.67 -22.65 15.39
CA THR A 313 31.13 -23.97 14.90
C THR A 313 31.87 -24.77 15.96
N TYR A 314 32.13 -24.15 17.09
CA TYR A 314 32.77 -24.73 18.29
C TYR A 314 31.86 -24.48 19.49
N ASP A 315 31.95 -25.38 20.47
CA ASP A 315 31.30 -25.22 21.77
C ASP A 315 32.07 -24.23 22.65
N ILE A 316 31.63 -22.98 22.70
CA ILE A 316 32.24 -21.89 23.47
C ILE A 316 32.18 -22.13 25.00
N ASN A 317 31.27 -23.00 25.44
CA ASN A 317 31.11 -23.39 26.85
C ASN A 317 31.63 -24.83 27.09
N GLY A 318 32.16 -25.44 26.05
CA GLY A 318 32.59 -26.82 26.12
C GLY A 318 33.81 -27.03 27.02
N THR A 319 33.90 -28.21 27.56
CA THR A 319 35.10 -28.64 28.27
C THR A 319 36.06 -29.23 27.24
N ILE A 320 37.28 -28.73 27.16
CA ILE A 320 38.31 -29.27 26.29
C ILE A 320 38.76 -30.61 26.87
N THR A 321 38.68 -31.65 26.04
CA THR A 321 39.19 -32.97 26.45
C THR A 321 40.67 -33.11 26.14
N HIS A 322 41.29 -34.03 26.78
CA HIS A 322 42.75 -34.32 26.58
C HIS A 322 43.06 -34.66 25.11
N ASN A 323 42.15 -35.36 24.41
CA ASN A 323 42.30 -35.70 23.00
C ASN A 323 42.29 -34.46 22.10
N ASP A 324 41.56 -33.41 22.47
CA ASP A 324 41.53 -32.16 21.73
C ASP A 324 42.85 -31.38 21.83
N LEU A 325 43.63 -31.62 22.91
CA LEU A 325 44.95 -31.02 23.12
C LEU A 325 46.07 -31.67 22.26
N ILE A 326 45.88 -32.91 21.81
CA ILE A 326 46.89 -33.68 21.08
C ILE A 326 46.65 -33.60 19.56
N GLY A 327 45.50 -33.17 19.15
CA GLY A 327 45.15 -33.06 17.74
C GLY A 327 45.97 -32.02 17.02
N THR A 328 46.63 -32.40 15.92
CA THR A 328 47.16 -31.41 14.94
C THR A 328 46.04 -30.68 14.31
N VAL A 329 45.93 -29.39 14.58
CA VAL A 329 45.00 -28.53 13.84
C VAL A 329 45.58 -28.29 12.46
N LYS A 330 45.13 -29.07 11.49
CA LYS A 330 45.33 -28.75 10.06
C LYS A 330 44.13 -27.91 9.62
N GLY A 331 44.33 -26.64 9.45
CA GLY A 331 43.32 -25.78 8.94
C GLY A 331 43.84 -24.88 7.83
N GLN A 332 43.01 -24.58 6.85
CA GLN A 332 43.27 -23.57 5.85
C GLN A 332 42.39 -22.33 6.11
N VAL A 333 43.01 -21.15 6.07
CA VAL A 333 42.28 -19.90 6.17
C VAL A 333 41.78 -19.52 4.79
N TYR A 334 40.46 -19.35 4.66
CA TYR A 334 39.88 -18.72 3.47
C TYR A 334 39.82 -17.21 3.69
N GLY A 335 40.83 -16.50 3.21
CA GLY A 335 40.78 -15.07 2.99
C GLY A 335 40.59 -14.77 1.50
N LYS A 336 41.00 -13.60 1.07
CA LYS A 336 41.04 -13.25 -0.37
C LYS A 336 41.86 -14.23 -1.23
N GLU A 337 42.76 -14.99 -0.64
CA GLU A 337 43.55 -16.03 -1.32
C GLU A 337 42.85 -17.38 -1.17
N LYS A 338 42.24 -17.81 -2.27
CA LYS A 338 41.64 -19.13 -2.39
C LYS A 338 42.71 -20.20 -2.41
N SER A 339 42.63 -21.16 -1.49
CA SER A 339 43.34 -22.41 -1.72
C SER A 339 42.50 -23.34 -2.58
N ALA A 340 43.15 -24.03 -3.49
CA ALA A 340 42.54 -24.89 -4.52
C ALA A 340 42.01 -26.22 -4.00
N ALA A 341 41.47 -26.29 -2.80
CA ALA A 341 40.83 -27.50 -2.31
C ALA A 341 39.37 -27.53 -2.75
N THR A 342 39.00 -28.51 -3.54
CA THR A 342 37.66 -28.83 -3.95
C THR A 342 36.91 -29.46 -2.80
N TYR A 343 35.88 -28.82 -2.27
CA TYR A 343 34.99 -29.38 -1.28
C TYR A 343 33.64 -29.60 -1.94
N THR A 344 33.07 -30.77 -1.79
CA THR A 344 31.68 -31.05 -2.07
C THR A 344 30.87 -30.83 -0.80
N TYR A 345 29.83 -30.03 -0.89
CA TYR A 345 28.94 -29.71 0.24
C TYR A 345 27.56 -30.29 -0.04
N ASP A 346 27.09 -31.11 0.88
CA ASP A 346 25.81 -31.75 0.75
C ASP A 346 24.64 -30.82 1.17
N ASN A 347 24.93 -29.85 2.03
CA ASN A 347 23.95 -28.90 2.55
C ASN A 347 24.63 -27.63 3.10
N LEU A 348 23.84 -26.63 3.49
CA LEU A 348 24.36 -25.36 4.00
C LEU A 348 25.13 -25.54 5.33
N SER A 349 24.68 -26.44 6.20
CA SER A 349 25.35 -26.73 7.45
C SER A 349 26.75 -27.33 7.22
N SER A 350 26.86 -28.24 6.28
CA SER A 350 28.13 -28.83 5.84
C SER A 350 29.05 -27.77 5.22
N MET A 351 28.47 -26.85 4.42
CA MET A 351 29.21 -25.73 3.87
C MET A 351 29.77 -24.82 4.97
N VAL A 352 28.97 -24.42 5.94
CA VAL A 352 29.39 -23.60 7.07
C VAL A 352 30.48 -24.33 7.87
N LEU A 353 30.29 -25.61 8.21
CA LEU A 353 31.28 -26.38 8.92
C LEU A 353 32.59 -26.46 8.17
N ASN A 354 32.58 -26.84 6.90
CA ASN A 354 33.79 -27.06 6.14
C ASN A 354 34.50 -25.76 5.77
N THR A 355 33.76 -24.71 5.43
CA THR A 355 34.36 -23.41 5.07
C THR A 355 34.85 -22.64 6.28
N CYS A 356 34.11 -22.71 7.40
CA CYS A 356 34.38 -21.89 8.57
C CYS A 356 35.13 -22.62 9.69
N ARG A 357 35.15 -23.95 9.66
CA ARG A 357 35.80 -24.79 10.65
C ARG A 357 37.18 -25.29 10.22
N SER A 358 37.34 -25.56 8.94
CA SER A 358 38.62 -25.95 8.42
C SER A 358 39.44 -24.69 8.27
N SER A 359 40.56 -24.59 9.01
CA SER A 359 41.51 -23.84 8.28
C SER A 359 42.24 -22.73 9.00
N LEU A 360 42.77 -23.10 10.07
CA LEU A 360 43.99 -22.43 10.49
C LEU A 360 45.14 -23.41 10.29
N LYS A 361 45.73 -23.39 9.10
CA LYS A 361 47.08 -23.93 8.94
C LYS A 361 48.00 -22.92 9.61
N LEU A 362 47.92 -22.85 10.92
CA LEU A 362 48.61 -21.84 11.68
C LEU A 362 50.12 -22.07 11.66
N LEU A 363 50.58 -23.31 11.59
CA LEU A 363 51.98 -23.64 11.60
C LEU A 363 52.18 -24.98 10.93
N GLU A 364 52.93 -25.00 9.85
CA GLU A 364 53.31 -26.23 9.20
C GLU A 364 54.20 -27.06 10.16
N ASP A 365 53.72 -28.23 10.48
CA ASP A 365 54.41 -29.43 10.92
C ASP A 365 55.32 -29.39 12.18
N LYS A 366 55.51 -28.32 12.87
CA LYS A 366 56.42 -28.24 14.00
C LYS A 366 55.90 -27.74 15.33
N TYR A 367 54.65 -27.19 15.34
CA TYR A 367 54.07 -26.63 16.55
C TYR A 367 52.67 -27.16 16.73
N TYR A 368 52.32 -27.65 17.87
CA TYR A 368 50.99 -28.08 18.21
C TYR A 368 50.13 -26.85 18.49
N GLY A 369 49.33 -26.47 17.48
CA GLY A 369 48.23 -25.54 17.72
C GLY A 369 47.10 -26.29 18.41
N ILE A 370 46.69 -25.84 19.57
CA ILE A 370 45.56 -26.41 20.31
C ILE A 370 44.36 -25.52 20.01
N THR A 371 43.34 -26.07 19.39
CA THR A 371 42.05 -25.38 19.31
C THR A 371 41.42 -25.45 20.70
N PRO A 372 41.26 -24.32 21.41
CA PRO A 372 40.80 -24.36 22.80
C PRO A 372 39.32 -24.74 22.96
N LEU A 373 38.59 -24.87 21.87
CA LEU A 373 37.14 -25.15 21.87
C LEU A 373 36.85 -26.44 21.10
N PRO A 374 36.03 -27.36 21.63
CA PRO A 374 35.63 -28.56 20.93
C PRO A 374 34.72 -28.21 19.75
N ALA A 375 34.91 -28.89 18.63
CA ALA A 375 34.13 -28.74 17.46
C ALA A 375 32.71 -29.27 17.66
N LYS A 376 31.69 -28.53 17.19
CA LYS A 376 30.30 -28.97 17.17
C LYS A 376 30.07 -30.03 16.10
N SER A 377 29.08 -30.87 16.32
CA SER A 377 28.57 -31.77 15.29
C SER A 377 27.84 -30.97 14.20
N GLU A 378 27.66 -31.59 13.03
CA GLU A 378 26.90 -31.03 11.91
C GLU A 378 25.46 -30.67 12.32
N ASP A 379 24.78 -31.60 13.04
CA ASP A 379 23.42 -31.38 13.55
C ASP A 379 23.31 -30.16 14.48
N ALA A 380 24.31 -29.94 15.31
CA ALA A 380 24.35 -28.80 16.23
C ALA A 380 24.54 -27.46 15.47
N VAL A 381 25.35 -27.44 14.44
CA VAL A 381 25.56 -26.26 13.59
C VAL A 381 24.29 -26.03 12.73
N GLU A 382 23.69 -27.10 12.22
CA GLU A 382 22.39 -26.98 11.49
C GLU A 382 21.31 -26.37 12.37
N THR A 383 21.26 -26.76 13.63
CA THR A 383 20.33 -26.17 14.59
C THR A 383 20.54 -24.66 14.76
N GLU A 384 21.80 -24.22 14.92
CA GLU A 384 22.12 -22.80 15.03
C GLU A 384 21.77 -22.03 13.74
N ILE A 385 22.02 -22.61 12.58
CA ILE A 385 21.62 -22.00 11.30
C ILE A 385 20.10 -21.83 11.22
N LYS A 386 19.35 -22.85 11.64
CA LYS A 386 17.87 -22.79 11.68
C LYS A 386 17.36 -21.71 12.62
N ASP A 387 18.05 -21.48 13.73
CA ASP A 387 17.73 -20.44 14.70
C ASP A 387 18.17 -19.03 14.25
N THR A 388 18.90 -18.93 13.12
CA THR A 388 19.41 -17.66 12.58
C THR A 388 18.34 -16.91 11.76
N SER A 389 17.18 -16.71 12.34
CA SER A 389 16.08 -15.95 11.70
C SER A 389 16.10 -14.46 12.03
N ASN A 390 16.87 -14.05 13.03
CA ASN A 390 16.90 -12.70 13.54
C ASN A 390 18.15 -11.96 13.02
N PHE A 391 17.91 -10.79 12.43
CA PHE A 391 18.95 -9.90 11.94
C PHE A 391 18.88 -8.58 12.69
N PHE A 392 20.01 -8.14 13.22
CA PHE A 392 20.11 -6.97 14.06
C PHE A 392 20.90 -5.87 13.37
N PHE A 393 20.49 -4.65 13.58
CA PHE A 393 21.10 -3.47 12.98
C PHE A 393 22.59 -3.36 13.36
N LEU A 394 23.44 -3.20 12.35
CA LEU A 394 24.87 -3.03 12.50
C LEU A 394 25.30 -1.58 12.21
N LYS A 395 25.06 -1.14 10.98
CA LYS A 395 25.57 0.14 10.45
C LYS A 395 24.58 0.75 9.47
N SER A 396 24.46 2.07 9.50
CA SER A 396 23.74 2.85 8.48
C SER A 396 24.75 3.45 7.51
N LEU A 397 24.53 3.26 6.23
CA LEU A 397 25.26 3.91 5.15
C LEU A 397 24.35 4.99 4.53
N LYS A 398 24.76 6.24 4.61
CA LYS A 398 24.04 7.32 3.93
C LYS A 398 24.22 7.19 2.42
N LEU A 399 23.30 7.74 1.65
CA LEU A 399 23.35 7.64 0.18
C LEU A 399 24.63 8.27 -0.42
N GLU A 400 25.22 9.25 0.26
CA GLU A 400 26.49 9.87 -0.13
C GLU A 400 27.71 8.98 0.17
N GLU A 401 27.58 8.04 1.10
CA GLU A 401 28.66 7.12 1.49
C GLU A 401 28.70 5.87 0.60
N LEU A 402 27.67 5.67 -0.23
CA LEU A 402 27.62 4.53 -1.16
C LEU A 402 28.68 4.69 -2.26
N THR A 403 29.42 3.64 -2.50
CA THR A 403 30.55 3.63 -3.46
C THR A 403 30.74 2.25 -4.07
N THR A 404 31.32 2.23 -5.27
CA THR A 404 31.76 1.02 -5.96
C THR A 404 33.14 0.53 -5.50
N VAL A 405 33.83 1.33 -4.67
CA VAL A 405 35.11 0.95 -4.07
C VAL A 405 34.85 0.14 -2.80
N GLU A 406 35.52 -0.97 -2.65
CA GLU A 406 35.44 -1.81 -1.45
C GLU A 406 35.91 -1.02 -0.21
N THR A 407 34.99 -0.74 0.68
CA THR A 407 35.21 0.11 1.86
C THR A 407 34.90 -0.67 3.13
N LYS A 408 35.73 -0.50 4.15
CA LYS A 408 35.55 -1.12 5.46
C LYS A 408 34.25 -0.59 6.10
N VAL A 409 33.44 -1.48 6.61
CA VAL A 409 32.29 -1.14 7.44
C VAL A 409 32.78 -0.88 8.86
N ASP A 410 32.92 0.40 9.22
CA ASP A 410 33.34 0.78 10.57
C ASP A 410 32.26 0.42 11.58
N ILE A 411 32.56 -0.49 12.46
CA ILE A 411 31.72 -0.97 13.55
C ILE A 411 32.23 -0.32 14.82
N LYS A 412 31.33 0.32 15.58
CA LYS A 412 31.71 0.92 16.86
C LYS A 412 31.99 -0.19 17.90
N GLU A 413 32.88 0.15 18.81
CA GLU A 413 33.07 -0.65 20.03
C GLU A 413 31.68 -0.93 20.66
N ASP A 414 31.55 -2.05 21.33
CA ASP A 414 30.33 -2.55 21.97
C ASP A 414 29.17 -2.98 21.09
N TYR A 415 29.22 -2.73 19.76
CA TYR A 415 28.09 -3.05 18.90
C TYR A 415 27.82 -4.55 18.75
N LEU A 416 28.88 -5.36 18.71
CA LEU A 416 28.73 -6.80 18.59
C LEU A 416 28.35 -7.43 19.94
N GLU A 417 28.80 -6.86 21.07
CA GLU A 417 28.44 -7.30 22.42
C GLU A 417 26.94 -7.04 22.69
N ALA A 418 26.47 -5.85 22.34
CA ALA A 418 25.09 -5.42 22.53
C ALA A 418 24.16 -5.75 21.35
N LEU A 419 24.56 -6.60 20.43
CA LEU A 419 23.86 -6.87 19.16
C LEU A 419 22.36 -7.17 19.35
N VAL A 420 22.02 -8.02 20.30
CA VAL A 420 20.62 -8.43 20.56
C VAL A 420 19.72 -7.32 21.10
N ASN A 421 20.29 -6.23 21.58
CA ASN A 421 19.55 -5.07 22.07
C ASN A 421 19.28 -4.03 20.97
N ARG A 422 19.75 -4.29 19.76
CA ARG A 422 19.61 -3.36 18.63
C ARG A 422 18.34 -3.64 17.85
N THR A 423 17.98 -2.69 16.97
CA THR A 423 16.81 -2.83 16.11
C THR A 423 16.90 -4.11 15.27
N GLN A 424 15.85 -4.91 15.34
CA GLN A 424 15.72 -6.14 14.56
C GLN A 424 15.04 -5.83 13.23
N LEU A 425 15.55 -6.43 12.17
CA LEU A 425 14.88 -6.41 10.87
C LEU A 425 13.69 -7.38 10.89
N THR A 426 12.52 -6.90 10.49
CA THR A 426 11.28 -7.70 10.43
C THR A 426 10.83 -7.82 8.98
N ASP A 427 10.33 -9.01 8.61
CA ASP A 427 9.74 -9.30 7.30
C ASP A 427 8.20 -9.25 7.37
N ASP A 428 7.64 -8.21 8.01
CA ASP A 428 6.23 -8.08 8.35
C ASP A 428 5.47 -7.08 7.45
N TYR A 429 5.88 -6.95 6.20
CA TYR A 429 5.27 -6.04 5.23
C TYR A 429 5.14 -6.67 3.84
N ASP A 430 4.21 -6.13 3.03
CA ASP A 430 4.19 -6.32 1.59
C ASP A 430 4.77 -5.09 0.88
N SER A 431 5.52 -5.33 -0.18
CA SER A 431 6.13 -4.26 -0.97
C SER A 431 5.12 -3.63 -1.92
N HIS A 432 5.12 -2.29 -2.01
CA HIS A 432 4.23 -1.52 -2.88
C HIS A 432 4.34 -1.92 -4.37
N ASP A 433 5.51 -2.38 -4.80
CA ASP A 433 5.80 -2.75 -6.19
C ASP A 433 5.16 -4.08 -6.61
N THR A 434 4.74 -4.90 -5.64
CA THR A 434 4.01 -6.16 -5.91
C THR A 434 2.50 -5.99 -5.94
N ILE A 435 1.97 -4.81 -5.62
CA ILE A 435 0.54 -4.56 -5.45
C ILE A 435 0.01 -3.77 -6.64
N ILE A 436 -0.99 -4.34 -7.34
CA ILE A 436 -1.69 -3.71 -8.47
C ILE A 436 -3.13 -3.48 -8.03
N PRO A 437 -3.49 -2.29 -7.53
CA PRO A 437 -4.84 -1.99 -7.07
C PRO A 437 -5.72 -1.45 -8.20
N GLU A 438 -7.03 -1.72 -8.14
CA GLU A 438 -8.02 -1.08 -9.02
C GLU A 438 -8.51 0.26 -8.44
N LYS A 439 -8.61 0.36 -7.11
CA LYS A 439 -9.11 1.55 -6.41
C LYS A 439 -8.24 1.89 -5.21
N ALA A 440 -8.17 3.16 -4.91
CA ALA A 440 -7.46 3.69 -3.75
C ALA A 440 -8.33 4.72 -3.01
N PHE A 441 -8.16 4.80 -1.71
CA PHE A 441 -8.80 5.79 -0.86
C PHE A 441 -7.81 6.31 0.17
N ALA A 442 -7.43 7.58 0.06
CA ALA A 442 -6.56 8.23 1.02
C ALA A 442 -7.39 8.72 2.23
N TYR A 443 -7.04 8.26 3.42
CA TYR A 443 -7.71 8.64 4.65
C TYR A 443 -6.76 8.55 5.84
N ASN A 444 -6.80 9.55 6.73
CA ASN A 444 -5.90 9.65 7.90
C ASN A 444 -4.42 9.47 7.54
N GLN A 445 -3.98 10.13 6.45
CA GLN A 445 -2.60 10.07 5.96
C GLN A 445 -2.12 8.65 5.61
N ARG A 446 -3.04 7.74 5.32
CA ARG A 446 -2.79 6.38 4.83
C ARG A 446 -3.46 6.20 3.49
N ILE A 447 -2.90 5.36 2.66
CA ILE A 447 -3.57 4.88 1.46
C ILE A 447 -4.21 3.53 1.75
N ASN A 448 -5.48 3.39 1.35
CA ASN A 448 -6.22 2.14 1.43
C ASN A 448 -6.51 1.67 0.01
N LEU A 449 -6.09 0.46 -0.32
CA LEU A 449 -6.16 -0.10 -1.66
C LEU A 449 -7.16 -1.25 -1.70
N SER A 450 -7.89 -1.38 -2.81
CA SER A 450 -8.82 -2.49 -3.04
C SER A 450 -8.85 -2.92 -4.51
N GLY A 451 -9.49 -4.08 -4.77
CA GLY A 451 -9.45 -4.70 -6.08
C GLY A 451 -8.04 -5.15 -6.44
N ILE A 452 -7.38 -5.82 -5.51
CA ILE A 452 -5.95 -6.11 -5.57
C ILE A 452 -5.66 -7.27 -6.52
N LYS A 453 -4.68 -7.05 -7.40
CA LYS A 453 -3.86 -8.10 -8.02
C LYS A 453 -2.47 -8.05 -7.41
N LYS A 454 -1.95 -9.19 -7.03
CA LYS A 454 -0.58 -9.29 -6.51
C LYS A 454 0.32 -9.83 -7.61
N GLN A 455 1.41 -9.11 -7.88
CA GLN A 455 2.50 -9.59 -8.72
C GLN A 455 3.23 -10.69 -7.95
N LEU A 456 3.24 -11.87 -8.49
CA LEU A 456 4.06 -12.96 -7.99
C LEU A 456 5.52 -12.72 -8.36
N PHE A 457 6.39 -13.50 -7.73
CA PHE A 457 7.79 -13.44 -8.04
C PHE A 457 8.05 -13.50 -9.56
N SER A 458 8.76 -12.50 -10.09
CA SER A 458 8.97 -12.33 -11.54
C SER A 458 10.44 -12.42 -11.97
N GLY A 459 11.37 -12.59 -11.04
CA GLY A 459 12.80 -12.67 -11.34
C GLY A 459 13.66 -12.73 -10.07
N PHE A 460 14.94 -13.00 -10.27
CA PHE A 460 15.91 -13.00 -9.19
C PHE A 460 16.49 -11.60 -9.01
N TRP A 461 16.61 -11.21 -7.78
CA TRP A 461 17.54 -10.16 -7.42
C TRP A 461 18.95 -10.75 -7.40
N PRO A 462 19.96 -10.03 -7.86
CA PRO A 462 21.36 -10.48 -7.76
C PRO A 462 21.77 -10.89 -6.35
N GLN A 463 21.20 -10.24 -5.33
CA GLN A 463 21.42 -10.53 -3.91
C GLN A 463 20.82 -11.85 -3.44
N CYS A 464 19.89 -12.42 -4.19
CA CYS A 464 19.31 -13.72 -3.88
C CYS A 464 20.19 -14.90 -4.31
N LEU A 465 21.25 -14.64 -5.06
CA LEU A 465 22.15 -15.64 -5.56
C LEU A 465 23.46 -15.59 -4.80
N HIS A 466 23.73 -16.61 -4.00
CA HIS A 466 25.01 -16.81 -3.35
C HIS A 466 25.64 -18.06 -3.91
N THR A 467 26.87 -17.95 -4.31
CA THR A 467 27.65 -19.05 -4.85
C THR A 467 28.91 -19.25 -4.06
N MET A 468 29.21 -20.48 -3.76
CA MET A 468 30.55 -20.87 -3.32
C MET A 468 31.34 -21.28 -4.55
N GLN A 469 32.46 -20.61 -4.78
CA GLN A 469 33.25 -20.92 -5.94
C GLN A 469 34.06 -22.19 -5.75
N THR A 470 33.82 -23.16 -6.62
CA THR A 470 34.83 -24.08 -7.09
C THR A 470 34.95 -23.92 -8.59
N ALA A 471 36.18 -24.02 -9.12
CA ALA A 471 36.47 -23.63 -10.48
C ALA A 471 35.60 -24.36 -11.55
N GLY A 472 35.04 -23.62 -12.49
CA GLY A 472 34.75 -24.16 -13.82
C GLY A 472 33.32 -24.34 -14.26
N ASN A 473 32.31 -23.90 -13.53
CA ASN A 473 30.94 -23.97 -14.00
C ASN A 473 30.38 -22.57 -14.29
N ASN A 474 30.21 -22.22 -15.55
CA ASN A 474 29.56 -21.01 -15.98
C ASN A 474 28.07 -21.26 -16.18
N ILE A 475 27.21 -20.55 -15.47
CA ILE A 475 25.77 -20.56 -15.65
C ILE A 475 25.35 -19.23 -16.22
N SER A 476 24.67 -19.24 -17.36
CA SER A 476 24.21 -18.02 -18.05
C SER A 476 22.74 -17.77 -17.87
N ASP A 477 21.95 -18.83 -17.73
CA ASP A 477 20.48 -18.74 -17.62
C ASP A 477 19.95 -19.73 -16.58
N ILE A 478 18.96 -19.25 -15.82
CA ILE A 478 18.26 -20.03 -14.79
C ILE A 478 16.77 -19.92 -14.99
N TRP A 479 16.06 -21.05 -15.07
CA TRP A 479 14.61 -21.14 -14.96
C TRP A 479 14.26 -21.83 -13.65
N VAL A 480 13.44 -21.18 -12.83
CA VAL A 480 12.99 -21.73 -11.55
C VAL A 480 11.49 -21.95 -11.56
N TYR A 481 11.07 -23.12 -11.16
CA TYR A 481 9.68 -23.46 -10.94
C TYR A 481 9.32 -23.08 -9.50
N VAL A 482 8.42 -22.10 -9.39
CA VAL A 482 8.04 -21.50 -8.11
C VAL A 482 6.55 -21.69 -7.89
N LYS A 483 6.17 -22.12 -6.71
CA LYS A 483 4.80 -22.14 -6.25
C LYS A 483 4.59 -21.04 -5.21
N GLN A 484 3.74 -20.07 -5.53
CA GLN A 484 3.42 -18.95 -4.64
C GLN A 484 1.91 -18.73 -4.65
N GLU A 485 1.31 -18.56 -3.48
CA GLU A 485 -0.14 -18.39 -3.32
C GLU A 485 -0.98 -19.44 -4.10
N GLY A 486 -0.49 -20.67 -4.17
CA GLY A 486 -1.15 -21.76 -4.85
C GLY A 486 -0.98 -21.80 -6.38
N LYS A 487 -0.38 -20.79 -6.99
CA LYS A 487 -0.10 -20.72 -8.42
C LYS A 487 1.33 -21.16 -8.73
N ASP A 488 1.47 -21.99 -9.75
CA ASP A 488 2.77 -22.42 -10.26
C ASP A 488 3.23 -21.45 -11.37
N THR A 489 4.46 -20.95 -11.25
CA THR A 489 5.08 -20.06 -12.24
C THR A 489 6.48 -20.54 -12.58
N VAL A 490 6.92 -20.31 -13.82
CA VAL A 490 8.29 -20.52 -14.26
C VAL A 490 8.93 -19.16 -14.47
N VAL A 491 9.97 -18.90 -13.70
CA VAL A 491 10.71 -17.63 -13.75
C VAL A 491 12.04 -17.83 -14.44
N HIS A 492 12.32 -17.02 -15.44
CA HIS A 492 13.59 -17.01 -16.17
C HIS A 492 14.43 -15.81 -15.78
N THR A 493 15.68 -16.02 -15.48
CA THR A 493 16.64 -14.97 -15.20
C THR A 493 17.96 -15.25 -15.92
N GLN A 494 18.40 -14.28 -16.71
CA GLN A 494 19.76 -14.27 -17.23
C GLN A 494 20.70 -13.83 -16.12
N THR A 495 21.72 -14.62 -15.85
CA THR A 495 22.73 -14.26 -14.86
C THR A 495 23.98 -13.82 -15.58
N PRO A 496 24.50 -12.62 -15.26
CA PRO A 496 25.78 -12.18 -15.82
C PRO A 496 27.01 -12.80 -15.14
N VAL A 497 26.83 -13.76 -14.25
CA VAL A 497 27.90 -14.29 -13.40
C VAL A 497 28.59 -15.45 -14.07
N THR A 498 29.90 -15.33 -14.19
CA THR A 498 30.73 -16.22 -14.98
C THR A 498 31.31 -17.41 -14.25
N ASP A 499 31.33 -17.41 -12.91
CA ASP A 499 31.92 -18.49 -12.12
C ASP A 499 31.06 -18.81 -10.89
N TYR A 500 30.17 -19.78 -11.01
CA TYR A 500 29.46 -20.37 -9.89
C TYR A 500 30.18 -21.60 -9.39
N GLY A 501 30.19 -21.76 -8.06
CA GLY A 501 30.64 -22.97 -7.40
C GLY A 501 29.65 -24.12 -7.58
N ASP A 502 29.93 -25.20 -6.84
CA ASP A 502 29.11 -26.42 -6.89
C ASP A 502 27.75 -26.26 -6.20
N ILE A 503 27.57 -25.23 -5.39
CA ILE A 503 26.31 -24.91 -4.71
C ILE A 503 25.83 -23.53 -5.12
N ILE A 504 24.60 -23.43 -5.59
CA ILE A 504 23.87 -22.19 -5.78
C ILE A 504 22.81 -22.13 -4.72
N TYR A 505 22.83 -21.05 -3.98
CA TYR A 505 21.87 -20.73 -2.94
C TYR A 505 21.08 -19.48 -3.33
N PHE A 506 19.74 -19.55 -3.23
CA PHE A 506 18.87 -18.41 -3.45
C PHE A 506 17.73 -18.38 -2.45
N TYR A 507 17.20 -17.19 -2.22
CA TYR A 507 16.22 -16.88 -1.19
C TYR A 507 14.97 -16.26 -1.81
N TYR A 508 13.83 -16.85 -1.47
CA TYR A 508 12.51 -16.38 -1.86
C TYR A 508 11.58 -16.34 -0.66
N PRO A 509 11.31 -15.17 -0.08
CA PRO A 509 10.30 -15.08 0.95
C PRO A 509 8.92 -15.42 0.36
N ASN A 510 8.13 -16.21 1.10
CA ASN A 510 6.75 -16.56 0.76
C ASN A 510 6.54 -17.32 -0.58
N ALA A 511 7.58 -17.94 -1.09
CA ALA A 511 7.52 -18.76 -2.30
C ALA A 511 8.11 -20.15 -2.05
N ASN A 512 7.62 -21.14 -2.77
CA ASN A 512 8.15 -22.49 -2.73
C ASN A 512 8.76 -22.82 -4.10
N ALA A 513 10.08 -22.72 -4.22
CA ALA A 513 10.81 -23.15 -5.38
C ALA A 513 11.11 -24.65 -5.25
N TYR A 514 10.81 -25.45 -6.28
CA TYR A 514 10.92 -26.90 -6.18
C TYR A 514 11.75 -27.55 -7.29
N LYS A 515 11.96 -26.84 -8.38
CA LYS A 515 12.76 -27.33 -9.51
C LYS A 515 13.44 -26.17 -10.21
N ALA A 516 14.64 -26.40 -10.72
CA ALA A 516 15.32 -25.43 -11.58
C ALA A 516 15.94 -26.10 -12.79
N VAL A 517 16.06 -25.33 -13.88
CA VAL A 517 16.78 -25.71 -15.09
C VAL A 517 17.83 -24.65 -15.37
N LEU A 518 19.06 -25.07 -15.52
CA LEU A 518 20.21 -24.19 -15.68
C LEU A 518 20.89 -24.44 -17.04
N LEU A 519 21.26 -23.34 -17.70
CA LEU A 519 22.15 -23.44 -18.86
C LEU A 519 23.61 -23.40 -18.37
N LYS A 520 24.26 -24.55 -18.39
CA LYS A 520 25.61 -24.75 -17.90
C LYS A 520 26.62 -24.61 -19.02
N ASN A 521 27.68 -23.83 -18.81
CA ASN A 521 28.78 -23.61 -19.77
C ASN A 521 28.33 -23.20 -21.18
N GLY A 522 27.20 -22.52 -21.28
CA GLY A 522 26.65 -22.03 -22.55
C GLY A 522 26.14 -23.13 -23.51
N THR A 523 26.09 -24.40 -23.10
CA THR A 523 25.82 -25.50 -24.03
C THR A 523 24.84 -26.55 -23.52
N THR A 524 24.70 -26.76 -22.21
CA THR A 524 23.95 -27.89 -21.68
C THR A 524 22.94 -27.43 -20.64
N TYR A 525 21.67 -27.75 -20.85
CA TYR A 525 20.63 -27.57 -19.85
C TYR A 525 20.61 -28.75 -18.89
N VAL A 526 20.60 -28.44 -17.60
CA VAL A 526 20.55 -29.41 -16.52
C VAL A 526 19.38 -29.09 -15.59
N GLU A 527 18.54 -30.09 -15.35
CA GLU A 527 17.40 -29.98 -14.43
C GLU A 527 17.81 -30.48 -13.04
N TYR A 528 17.43 -29.72 -12.01
CA TYR A 528 17.68 -30.05 -10.62
C TYR A 528 16.39 -29.95 -9.79
N THR A 529 16.22 -30.85 -8.85
CA THR A 529 15.26 -30.72 -7.75
C THR A 529 15.90 -29.86 -6.67
N LEU A 530 15.11 -28.93 -6.08
CA LEU A 530 15.60 -28.00 -5.08
C LEU A 530 15.31 -28.48 -3.66
N SER A 531 16.27 -28.27 -2.76
CA SER A 531 16.12 -28.53 -1.34
C SER A 531 15.84 -27.22 -0.58
N ASN A 532 14.81 -27.23 0.26
CA ASN A 532 14.44 -26.05 1.06
C ASN A 532 15.18 -26.08 2.40
N HIS A 533 15.82 -24.97 2.76
CA HIS A 533 16.42 -24.74 4.07
C HIS A 533 15.45 -23.97 4.95
N SER A 534 15.01 -24.59 6.03
CA SER A 534 13.97 -24.05 6.91
C SER A 534 14.43 -22.94 7.86
N PHE A 535 15.73 -22.63 7.93
CA PHE A 535 16.24 -21.56 8.79
C PHE A 535 15.85 -20.16 8.32
N LEU A 536 15.67 -19.99 7.02
CA LEU A 536 15.16 -18.79 6.40
C LEU A 536 13.98 -19.21 5.52
N ASN A 537 12.79 -18.81 5.86
CA ASN A 537 11.60 -19.15 5.09
C ASN A 537 11.79 -18.73 3.61
N GLY A 538 11.81 -19.71 2.70
CA GLY A 538 12.07 -19.47 1.28
C GLY A 538 13.52 -19.60 0.82
N ALA A 539 14.43 -20.09 1.64
CA ALA A 539 15.81 -20.40 1.22
C ALA A 539 15.89 -21.78 0.54
N TYR A 540 16.52 -21.81 -0.62
CA TYR A 540 16.69 -23.00 -1.45
C TYR A 540 18.11 -23.10 -1.97
N PHE A 541 18.59 -24.32 -2.20
CA PHE A 541 19.88 -24.55 -2.83
C PHE A 541 19.90 -25.82 -3.68
N PHE A 542 20.84 -25.90 -4.60
CA PHE A 542 21.14 -27.09 -5.39
C PHE A 542 22.17 -27.94 -4.67
N GLU A 543 21.93 -29.23 -4.68
CA GLU A 543 22.96 -30.21 -4.30
C GLU A 543 23.89 -30.42 -5.48
N GLY A 544 25.12 -29.94 -5.39
CA GLY A 544 26.25 -30.20 -6.27
C GLY A 544 26.01 -30.30 -7.77
N PHE A 545 26.80 -29.64 -8.57
CA PHE A 545 26.79 -29.81 -10.03
C PHE A 545 27.31 -31.17 -10.50
N GLY A 546 27.82 -31.97 -9.59
CA GLY A 546 28.53 -33.24 -9.92
C GLY A 546 27.68 -34.49 -10.00
N GLY A 547 26.46 -34.53 -9.48
CA GLY A 547 25.80 -35.80 -9.28
C GLY A 547 24.30 -35.92 -9.38
N GLY A 548 23.52 -34.86 -9.32
CA GLY A 548 22.06 -34.95 -9.12
C GLY A 548 21.19 -34.43 -10.28
N GLY A 549 21.74 -33.81 -11.29
CA GLY A 549 20.94 -33.16 -12.34
C GLY A 549 20.72 -34.04 -13.57
N THR A 550 19.56 -33.92 -14.20
CA THR A 550 19.26 -34.57 -15.48
C THR A 550 19.78 -33.68 -16.63
N THR A 551 20.80 -34.17 -17.34
CA THR A 551 21.38 -33.49 -18.49
C THR A 551 20.46 -33.59 -19.71
N GLY A 552 20.39 -32.55 -20.52
CA GLY A 552 19.60 -32.52 -21.74
C GLY A 552 18.14 -32.16 -21.51
N ALA A 553 17.81 -31.51 -20.39
CA ALA A 553 16.49 -30.99 -20.12
C ALA A 553 16.02 -30.05 -21.24
N GLU A 554 14.72 -30.05 -21.50
CA GLU A 554 14.10 -29.06 -22.40
C GLU A 554 14.11 -27.69 -21.76
N VAL A 555 14.32 -26.65 -22.59
CA VAL A 555 14.24 -25.27 -22.14
C VAL A 555 12.79 -24.94 -21.80
N PRO A 556 12.47 -24.59 -20.55
CA PRO A 556 11.11 -24.23 -20.19
C PRO A 556 10.73 -22.86 -20.75
N ALA A 557 9.45 -22.65 -21.01
CA ALA A 557 8.92 -21.32 -21.31
C ALA A 557 8.66 -20.58 -20.01
N ALA A 558 9.10 -19.33 -19.93
CA ALA A 558 8.76 -18.46 -18.79
C ALA A 558 7.24 -18.21 -18.77
N SER A 559 6.67 -18.15 -17.57
CA SER A 559 5.25 -17.81 -17.39
C SER A 559 4.96 -16.39 -17.84
N THR A 560 3.92 -16.21 -18.64
CA THR A 560 3.46 -14.88 -19.10
C THR A 560 2.49 -14.25 -18.11
N ASP A 561 1.72 -15.04 -17.38
CA ASP A 561 0.80 -14.61 -16.33
C ASP A 561 1.42 -14.91 -14.96
N THR A 562 1.95 -13.86 -14.34
CA THR A 562 2.64 -13.89 -13.05
C THR A 562 1.87 -13.14 -11.98
N THR A 563 0.57 -12.94 -12.16
CA THR A 563 -0.28 -12.26 -11.17
C THR A 563 -1.32 -13.18 -10.55
N ILE A 564 -1.77 -12.87 -9.34
CA ILE A 564 -2.88 -13.53 -8.68
C ILE A 564 -3.91 -12.47 -8.24
N ASP A 565 -5.20 -12.80 -8.43
CA ASP A 565 -6.28 -11.93 -7.97
C ASP A 565 -6.54 -12.13 -6.48
N MET A 566 -6.55 -11.02 -5.74
CA MET A 566 -6.89 -10.96 -4.32
C MET A 566 -8.09 -10.02 -4.10
N PRO A 567 -9.27 -10.31 -4.69
CA PRO A 567 -10.36 -9.36 -4.81
C PRO A 567 -10.99 -8.98 -3.47
N SER A 568 -10.91 -9.84 -2.46
CA SER A 568 -11.46 -9.61 -1.11
C SER A 568 -10.48 -8.94 -0.14
N LYS A 569 -9.28 -8.58 -0.59
CA LYS A 569 -8.28 -7.94 0.26
C LYS A 569 -8.37 -6.41 0.22
N VAL A 570 -8.15 -5.82 1.38
CA VAL A 570 -7.91 -4.39 1.56
C VAL A 570 -6.53 -4.23 2.18
N TYR A 571 -5.69 -3.44 1.52
CA TYR A 571 -4.33 -3.11 1.95
C TYR A 571 -4.31 -1.69 2.50
N THR A 572 -3.81 -1.51 3.71
CA THR A 572 -3.66 -0.19 4.34
C THR A 572 -2.18 0.10 4.56
N SER A 573 -1.69 1.22 4.04
CA SER A 573 -0.29 1.61 4.19
C SER A 573 0.02 2.10 5.61
N GLN A 574 1.31 2.27 5.90
CA GLN A 574 1.76 3.01 7.08
C GLN A 574 1.34 4.49 6.99
N VAL A 575 1.32 5.19 8.12
CA VAL A 575 0.98 6.62 8.18
C VAL A 575 2.03 7.44 7.45
N ASN A 576 1.60 8.31 6.55
CA ASN A 576 2.46 9.15 5.69
C ASN A 576 3.41 8.38 4.76
N ASP A 577 3.35 7.05 4.76
CA ASP A 577 4.22 6.21 3.94
C ASP A 577 3.40 5.32 2.99
N PRO A 578 3.28 5.68 1.72
CA PRO A 578 2.57 4.89 0.73
C PRO A 578 3.42 3.75 0.14
N PHE A 579 4.65 3.55 0.59
CA PHE A 579 5.57 2.53 0.09
C PHE A 579 5.62 1.29 0.98
N TYR A 580 5.12 1.39 2.21
CA TYR A 580 5.16 0.31 3.19
C TYR A 580 3.74 -0.13 3.58
N PHE A 581 3.43 -1.41 3.35
CA PHE A 581 2.16 -2.03 3.70
C PHE A 581 2.37 -3.11 4.76
N PRO A 582 2.18 -2.81 6.04
CA PRO A 582 2.37 -3.81 7.09
C PRO A 582 1.38 -4.97 6.92
N LEU A 583 1.81 -6.20 7.17
CA LEU A 583 0.95 -7.40 7.06
C LEU A 583 -0.28 -7.30 7.97
N ASP A 584 -0.14 -6.65 9.11
CA ASP A 584 -1.25 -6.33 10.01
C ASP A 584 -2.27 -5.34 9.42
N GLY A 585 -1.89 -4.57 8.41
CA GLY A 585 -2.77 -3.66 7.66
C GLY A 585 -3.52 -4.34 6.50
N ILE A 586 -3.28 -5.64 6.26
CA ILE A 586 -3.93 -6.41 5.21
C ILE A 586 -5.16 -7.11 5.77
N ASN A 587 -6.33 -6.71 5.29
CA ASN A 587 -7.60 -7.24 5.77
C ASN A 587 -8.28 -8.08 4.69
N THR A 588 -8.91 -9.18 5.10
CA THR A 588 -9.84 -9.94 4.27
C THR A 588 -11.26 -9.49 4.57
N VAL A 589 -11.97 -9.04 3.55
CA VAL A 589 -13.33 -8.49 3.65
C VAL A 589 -14.28 -9.44 2.94
N GLY A 590 -14.93 -10.30 3.69
CA GLY A 590 -15.84 -11.31 3.13
C GLY A 590 -15.18 -12.24 2.13
N THR A 591 -15.97 -12.70 1.16
CA THR A 591 -15.55 -13.58 0.06
C THR A 591 -15.66 -12.89 -1.30
N GLY A 592 -16.39 -11.78 -1.38
CA GLY A 592 -16.65 -11.04 -2.60
C GLY A 592 -15.53 -10.06 -2.96
N LYS A 593 -15.64 -9.50 -4.16
CA LYS A 593 -14.73 -8.45 -4.63
C LYS A 593 -15.03 -7.13 -3.90
N VAL A 594 -14.02 -6.48 -3.36
CA VAL A 594 -14.11 -5.12 -2.82
C VAL A 594 -14.07 -4.14 -3.99
N LEU A 595 -15.17 -3.40 -4.15
CA LEU A 595 -15.40 -2.47 -5.27
C LEU A 595 -14.86 -1.08 -4.96
N GLY A 596 -14.89 -0.68 -3.68
CA GLY A 596 -14.42 0.64 -3.25
C GLY A 596 -14.37 0.76 -1.73
N ILE A 597 -13.76 1.82 -1.27
CA ILE A 597 -13.57 2.12 0.15
C ILE A 597 -13.97 3.57 0.38
N SER A 598 -14.59 3.85 1.52
CA SER A 598 -14.89 5.21 1.98
C SER A 598 -14.90 5.26 3.51
N ALA A 599 -14.97 6.46 4.07
CA ALA A 599 -15.01 6.66 5.51
C ALA A 599 -16.17 7.58 5.91
N ALA A 600 -16.63 7.45 7.15
CA ALA A 600 -17.54 8.41 7.75
C ALA A 600 -17.00 8.86 9.10
N THR A 601 -17.24 10.13 9.45
CA THR A 601 -16.80 10.72 10.72
C THR A 601 -17.76 10.42 11.87
N LYS A 602 -18.38 9.23 11.85
CA LYS A 602 -19.27 8.75 12.92
C LYS A 602 -18.84 7.35 13.38
N ALA A 603 -18.58 7.22 14.65
CA ALA A 603 -18.20 5.96 15.27
C ALA A 603 -19.32 4.91 15.17
N LEU A 604 -18.94 3.62 15.07
CA LEU A 604 -19.89 2.49 15.02
C LEU A 604 -20.67 2.32 16.32
N SER A 605 -20.04 2.58 17.46
CA SER A 605 -20.64 2.43 18.79
C SER A 605 -20.26 3.55 19.75
N GLN A 606 -21.03 3.69 20.81
CA GLN A 606 -20.70 4.63 21.88
C GLN A 606 -19.39 4.22 22.58
N GLY A 607 -18.51 5.20 22.82
CA GLY A 607 -17.21 4.98 23.47
C GLY A 607 -16.01 4.91 22.49
N GLN A 608 -16.24 4.83 21.20
CA GLN A 608 -15.18 4.87 20.16
C GLN A 608 -14.92 6.30 19.69
N PHE A 609 -14.76 7.22 20.59
CA PHE A 609 -14.58 8.63 20.26
C PHE A 609 -13.27 8.84 19.48
N GLY A 610 -13.37 9.44 18.29
CA GLY A 610 -12.22 9.71 17.42
C GLY A 610 -11.75 8.52 16.58
N GLN A 611 -12.37 7.34 16.75
CA GLN A 611 -12.10 6.16 15.92
C GLN A 611 -13.22 6.00 14.89
N PHE A 612 -13.00 6.46 13.68
CA PHE A 612 -13.99 6.39 12.62
C PHE A 612 -13.72 5.17 11.75
N PRO A 613 -14.77 4.39 11.41
CA PRO A 613 -14.62 3.21 10.59
C PRO A 613 -14.32 3.57 9.12
N LEU A 614 -13.58 2.71 8.45
CA LEU A 614 -13.62 2.59 7.01
C LEU A 614 -14.76 1.65 6.62
N TYR A 615 -15.44 1.96 5.52
CA TYR A 615 -16.41 1.06 4.90
C TYR A 615 -15.82 0.50 3.62
N ALA A 616 -15.78 -0.82 3.53
CA ALA A 616 -15.44 -1.54 2.32
C ALA A 616 -16.72 -2.04 1.65
N PHE A 617 -16.96 -1.56 0.44
CA PHE A 617 -18.12 -1.92 -0.38
C PHE A 617 -17.74 -3.13 -1.23
N SER A 618 -18.35 -4.26 -0.91
CA SER A 618 -18.07 -5.55 -1.54
C SER A 618 -19.30 -6.05 -2.29
N THR A 619 -19.09 -7.00 -3.20
CA THR A 619 -20.18 -7.76 -3.83
C THR A 619 -20.99 -8.60 -2.84
N ASP A 620 -20.51 -8.77 -1.60
CA ASP A 620 -21.22 -9.45 -0.49
C ASP A 620 -21.98 -8.47 0.41
N GLY A 621 -21.89 -7.17 0.16
CA GLY A 621 -22.44 -6.10 0.99
C GLY A 621 -21.39 -5.12 1.51
N VAL A 622 -21.72 -4.36 2.55
CA VAL A 622 -20.84 -3.34 3.13
C VAL A 622 -20.24 -3.84 4.44
N TRP A 623 -18.93 -3.76 4.54
CA TRP A 623 -18.16 -4.16 5.72
C TRP A 623 -17.57 -2.93 6.41
N ALA A 624 -17.54 -2.95 7.74
CA ALA A 624 -16.84 -1.94 8.52
C ALA A 624 -15.47 -2.46 8.96
N LEU A 625 -14.46 -1.62 8.82
CA LEU A 625 -13.12 -1.82 9.33
C LEU A 625 -12.90 -0.82 10.48
N GLU A 626 -12.63 -1.32 11.67
CA GLU A 626 -12.39 -0.50 12.86
C GLU A 626 -10.91 -0.31 13.10
N VAL A 627 -10.54 0.83 13.66
CA VAL A 627 -9.15 1.12 14.06
C VAL A 627 -8.80 0.29 15.28
N ASP A 628 -7.69 -0.43 15.24
CA ASP A 628 -7.15 -1.18 16.38
C ASP A 628 -6.19 -0.32 17.24
N THR A 629 -5.57 -0.93 18.25
CA THR A 629 -4.62 -0.26 19.14
C THR A 629 -3.33 0.18 18.44
N SER A 630 -2.99 -0.41 17.31
CA SER A 630 -1.83 -0.04 16.47
C SER A 630 -2.16 1.11 15.50
N GLY A 631 -3.42 1.57 15.46
CA GLY A 631 -3.89 2.57 14.51
C GLY A 631 -4.13 2.04 13.11
N LEU A 632 -4.08 0.71 12.92
CA LEU A 632 -4.42 0.05 11.67
C LEU A 632 -5.90 -0.37 11.66
N TYR A 633 -6.45 -0.56 10.48
CA TYR A 633 -7.83 -1.00 10.32
C TYR A 633 -7.93 -2.52 10.36
N LYS A 634 -8.95 -3.02 11.05
CA LYS A 634 -9.27 -4.45 11.12
C LYS A 634 -10.73 -4.68 10.71
N ALA A 635 -10.95 -5.59 9.78
CA ALA A 635 -12.29 -6.00 9.37
C ALA A 635 -13.01 -6.70 10.54
N LYS A 636 -14.20 -6.19 10.91
CA LYS A 636 -14.97 -6.73 12.05
C LYS A 636 -16.16 -7.55 11.59
N GLN A 637 -17.09 -6.89 10.91
CA GLN A 637 -18.38 -7.50 10.58
C GLN A 637 -19.02 -6.79 9.39
N PRO A 638 -19.91 -7.48 8.66
CA PRO A 638 -20.77 -6.82 7.68
C PRO A 638 -21.78 -5.92 8.39
N VAL A 639 -21.97 -4.71 7.91
CA VAL A 639 -22.95 -3.74 8.45
C VAL A 639 -24.21 -3.63 7.59
N SER A 640 -24.13 -3.97 6.30
CA SER A 640 -25.27 -4.05 5.41
C SER A 640 -25.07 -5.14 4.37
N ARG A 641 -26.20 -5.72 3.91
CA ARG A 641 -26.22 -6.65 2.77
C ARG A 641 -26.49 -5.95 1.44
N ASP A 642 -26.71 -4.65 1.46
CA ASP A 642 -26.91 -3.86 0.24
C ASP A 642 -25.61 -3.82 -0.56
N VAL A 643 -25.68 -4.23 -1.83
CA VAL A 643 -24.52 -4.30 -2.71
C VAL A 643 -24.40 -2.99 -3.49
N CYS A 644 -23.22 -2.41 -3.51
CA CYS A 644 -22.91 -1.25 -4.33
C CYS A 644 -22.80 -1.66 -5.80
N VAL A 645 -23.61 -1.04 -6.67
CA VAL A 645 -23.61 -1.31 -8.11
C VAL A 645 -22.76 -0.32 -8.91
N ASN A 646 -22.38 0.80 -8.29
CA ASN A 646 -21.55 1.82 -8.92
C ASN A 646 -20.50 2.35 -7.93
N ALA A 647 -19.29 1.83 -8.03
CA ALA A 647 -18.20 2.19 -7.13
C ALA A 647 -17.74 3.65 -7.29
N ASP A 648 -17.90 4.23 -8.47
CA ASP A 648 -17.46 5.62 -8.74
C ASP A 648 -18.41 6.65 -8.13
N ALA A 649 -19.61 6.22 -7.72
CA ALA A 649 -20.59 7.06 -7.04
C ALA A 649 -20.52 6.98 -5.50
N ILE A 650 -19.57 6.23 -4.93
CA ILE A 650 -19.38 6.19 -3.47
C ILE A 650 -18.87 7.56 -3.02
N THR A 651 -19.65 8.23 -2.17
CA THR A 651 -19.38 9.62 -1.79
C THR A 651 -19.45 9.81 -0.28
N GLN A 652 -18.38 10.33 0.30
CA GLN A 652 -18.34 10.70 1.70
C GLN A 652 -19.10 12.01 1.94
N THR A 653 -19.90 12.04 3.01
CA THR A 653 -20.48 13.26 3.59
C THR A 653 -19.88 13.49 4.99
N ASP A 654 -20.37 14.51 5.73
CA ASP A 654 -19.84 14.82 7.07
C ASP A 654 -19.94 13.64 8.06
N SER A 655 -21.03 12.90 8.05
CA SER A 655 -21.30 11.86 9.04
C SER A 655 -21.74 10.52 8.45
N SER A 656 -21.74 10.40 7.13
CA SER A 656 -22.26 9.22 6.44
C SER A 656 -21.55 9.02 5.09
N VAL A 657 -21.76 7.85 4.51
CA VAL A 657 -21.34 7.55 3.14
C VAL A 657 -22.59 7.23 2.31
N LEU A 658 -22.64 7.80 1.12
CA LEU A 658 -23.67 7.53 0.12
C LEU A 658 -23.15 6.55 -0.92
N PHE A 659 -23.96 5.60 -1.33
CA PHE A 659 -23.64 4.63 -2.37
C PHE A 659 -24.87 4.17 -3.13
N VAL A 660 -24.69 3.77 -4.37
CA VAL A 660 -25.77 3.36 -5.28
C VAL A 660 -26.00 1.86 -5.18
N THR A 661 -27.26 1.46 -5.07
CA THR A 661 -27.70 0.05 -5.07
C THR A 661 -28.85 -0.12 -6.08
N ASP A 662 -29.24 -1.36 -6.34
CA ASP A 662 -30.43 -1.67 -7.15
C ASP A 662 -31.74 -1.09 -6.59
N ARG A 663 -31.77 -0.78 -5.30
CA ARG A 663 -32.93 -0.22 -4.59
C ARG A 663 -32.96 1.32 -4.62
N GLY A 664 -31.90 1.96 -5.08
CA GLY A 664 -31.73 3.40 -5.00
C GLY A 664 -30.42 3.79 -4.34
N ILE A 665 -30.35 5.02 -3.85
CA ILE A 665 -29.15 5.53 -3.15
C ILE A 665 -29.31 5.33 -1.66
N MET A 666 -28.38 4.59 -1.11
CA MET A 666 -28.31 4.28 0.31
C MET A 666 -27.39 5.25 1.02
N ARG A 667 -27.75 5.57 2.27
CA ARG A 667 -26.91 6.29 3.23
C ARG A 667 -26.54 5.37 4.38
N ILE A 668 -25.23 5.23 4.63
CA ILE A 668 -24.72 4.48 5.78
C ILE A 668 -24.10 5.46 6.79
N SER A 669 -24.47 5.33 8.06
CA SER A 669 -24.02 6.18 9.15
C SER A 669 -23.85 5.33 10.42
N GLY A 670 -22.62 5.04 10.83
CA GLY A 670 -22.34 4.02 11.82
C GLY A 670 -22.78 2.64 11.30
N SER A 671 -23.66 1.95 12.01
CA SER A 671 -24.24 0.66 11.61
C SER A 671 -25.63 0.78 10.95
N ALA A 672 -26.17 1.99 10.81
CA ALA A 672 -27.50 2.20 10.26
C ALA A 672 -27.42 2.50 8.77
N THR A 673 -28.27 1.85 7.97
CA THR A 673 -28.44 2.08 6.55
C THR A 673 -29.90 2.49 6.26
N GLU A 674 -30.06 3.47 5.38
CA GLU A 674 -31.38 3.91 4.92
C GLU A 674 -31.34 4.27 3.44
N CYS A 675 -32.43 4.07 2.71
CA CYS A 675 -32.60 4.56 1.35
C CYS A 675 -33.07 6.01 1.39
N ILE A 676 -32.31 6.92 0.80
CA ILE A 676 -32.65 8.34 0.78
C ILE A 676 -33.50 8.72 -0.42
N THR A 677 -33.66 7.85 -1.40
CA THR A 677 -34.33 8.13 -2.67
C THR A 677 -35.75 7.55 -2.78
N ASP A 678 -36.27 6.91 -1.73
CA ASP A 678 -37.61 6.29 -1.72
C ASP A 678 -38.71 7.25 -2.15
N THR A 679 -38.60 8.53 -1.81
CA THR A 679 -39.62 9.56 -2.13
C THR A 679 -39.55 10.06 -3.57
N ILE A 680 -38.43 9.85 -4.27
CA ILE A 680 -38.24 10.27 -5.67
C ILE A 680 -38.19 9.11 -6.65
N ASP A 681 -38.17 7.88 -6.15
CA ASP A 681 -38.23 6.69 -7.00
C ASP A 681 -39.59 6.61 -7.69
N SER A 682 -39.61 6.77 -8.99
CA SER A 682 -40.82 6.81 -9.81
C SER A 682 -40.65 6.07 -11.12
N VAL A 683 -41.64 5.27 -11.42
CA VAL A 683 -41.80 4.62 -12.72
C VAL A 683 -42.69 5.48 -13.65
N LYS A 684 -43.12 6.68 -13.19
CA LYS A 684 -44.09 7.48 -13.91
C LYS A 684 -43.49 8.27 -15.07
N PRO A 685 -44.17 8.27 -16.21
CA PRO A 685 -43.82 9.15 -17.30
C PRO A 685 -44.11 10.61 -16.96
N ASP A 686 -43.44 11.44 -17.66
CA ASP A 686 -43.52 12.85 -17.91
C ASP A 686 -44.79 13.53 -17.45
N THR A 687 -44.71 14.28 -16.34
CA THR A 687 -45.82 15.07 -15.79
C THR A 687 -46.37 16.06 -16.77
N LEU A 688 -45.54 16.65 -17.63
CA LEU A 688 -46.02 17.67 -18.58
C LEU A 688 -46.65 17.09 -19.85
N ALA A 689 -46.35 15.86 -20.22
CA ALA A 689 -47.06 15.20 -21.33
C ALA A 689 -48.57 15.13 -21.10
N THR A 690 -48.98 15.13 -19.82
CA THR A 690 -50.42 15.11 -19.43
C THR A 690 -51.07 16.50 -19.43
N LEU A 691 -50.30 17.60 -19.52
CA LEU A 691 -50.81 18.96 -19.42
C LEU A 691 -51.05 19.58 -20.81
N PRO A 692 -52.24 20.15 -21.05
CA PRO A 692 -52.51 20.81 -22.30
C PRO A 692 -51.66 22.08 -22.47
N LYS A 693 -51.14 22.31 -23.68
CA LYS A 693 -50.27 23.44 -24.02
C LYS A 693 -48.91 23.41 -23.27
N ALA A 694 -48.46 22.26 -22.83
CA ALA A 694 -47.16 22.11 -22.14
C ALA A 694 -45.99 22.62 -23.02
N GLY A 695 -46.02 22.39 -24.34
CA GLY A 695 -45.00 22.91 -25.24
C GLY A 695 -44.85 24.45 -25.20
N ALA A 696 -45.98 25.19 -25.00
CA ALA A 696 -45.88 26.64 -24.85
C ALA A 696 -45.19 27.06 -23.56
N LEU A 697 -45.40 26.32 -22.47
CA LEU A 697 -44.68 26.55 -21.19
C LEU A 697 -43.17 26.26 -21.33
N VAL A 698 -42.84 25.16 -21.97
CA VAL A 698 -41.47 24.78 -22.28
C VAL A 698 -40.77 25.85 -23.10
N THR A 699 -41.43 26.36 -24.16
CA THR A 699 -40.91 27.45 -25.00
C THR A 699 -40.67 28.73 -24.18
N LEU A 700 -41.62 29.07 -23.29
CA LEU A 700 -41.49 30.26 -22.44
C LEU A 700 -40.37 30.13 -21.43
N TYR A 701 -40.22 28.94 -20.86
CA TYR A 701 -39.10 28.63 -19.95
C TYR A 701 -37.76 28.73 -20.65
N ASP A 702 -37.62 28.13 -21.82
CA ASP A 702 -36.43 28.15 -22.63
C ASP A 702 -36.01 29.57 -23.05
N LYS A 703 -37.00 30.38 -23.46
CA LYS A 703 -36.79 31.82 -23.76
C LYS A 703 -36.38 32.61 -22.52
N ALA A 704 -36.94 32.31 -21.36
CA ALA A 704 -36.60 32.97 -20.12
C ALA A 704 -35.14 32.66 -19.71
N LEU A 705 -34.61 31.52 -20.14
CA LEU A 705 -33.21 31.15 -20.01
C LEU A 705 -32.27 31.85 -21.01
N GLY A 706 -32.80 32.59 -21.95
CA GLY A 706 -32.05 33.27 -23.00
C GLY A 706 -31.76 32.43 -24.25
N ASN A 707 -32.43 31.27 -24.40
CA ASN A 707 -32.32 30.39 -25.55
C ASN A 707 -33.29 30.80 -26.67
N ASP A 708 -33.19 30.15 -27.82
CA ASP A 708 -34.05 30.45 -29.00
C ASP A 708 -35.45 29.85 -28.92
N GLY A 709 -35.77 29.10 -27.86
CA GLY A 709 -37.05 28.44 -27.68
C GLY A 709 -37.14 27.05 -28.29
N THR A 710 -36.00 26.46 -28.70
CA THR A 710 -35.92 25.09 -29.28
C THR A 710 -35.95 23.99 -28.24
N GLY A 711 -35.79 24.35 -26.99
CA GLY A 711 -35.90 23.45 -25.86
C GLY A 711 -34.57 22.72 -25.51
N THR A 712 -34.36 22.57 -24.23
CA THR A 712 -33.40 21.62 -23.66
C THR A 712 -34.14 20.31 -23.32
N ASP A 713 -33.42 19.20 -23.00
CA ASP A 713 -34.05 17.94 -22.58
C ASP A 713 -34.97 18.12 -21.37
N ILE A 714 -34.62 19.03 -20.46
CA ILE A 714 -35.46 19.36 -19.30
C ILE A 714 -36.67 20.21 -19.72
N ALA A 715 -36.53 21.06 -20.73
CA ALA A 715 -37.61 21.85 -21.31
C ALA A 715 -38.52 20.99 -22.18
N SER A 716 -38.04 19.94 -22.81
CA SER A 716 -38.90 18.93 -23.47
C SER A 716 -39.52 17.97 -22.45
N LEU A 717 -39.01 17.94 -21.22
CA LEU A 717 -39.50 17.24 -20.04
C LEU A 717 -39.58 15.72 -20.14
N THR A 718 -38.64 15.13 -20.84
CA THR A 718 -38.42 13.71 -20.83
C THR A 718 -37.57 13.34 -19.61
N VAL A 719 -38.21 13.29 -18.44
CA VAL A 719 -37.55 12.79 -17.22
C VAL A 719 -37.57 11.27 -17.28
N LYS A 720 -36.37 10.65 -17.25
CA LYS A 720 -36.24 9.19 -17.25
C LYS A 720 -36.78 8.60 -15.94
N PRO A 721 -37.28 7.36 -15.95
CA PRO A 721 -37.50 6.60 -14.71
C PRO A 721 -36.27 6.65 -13.83
N PHE A 722 -36.45 6.76 -12.51
CA PHE A 722 -35.33 6.92 -11.60
C PHE A 722 -34.34 5.73 -11.63
N SER A 723 -34.86 4.52 -11.82
CA SER A 723 -34.04 3.31 -11.99
C SER A 723 -33.10 3.37 -13.19
N GLU A 724 -33.52 3.99 -14.32
CA GLU A 724 -32.65 4.23 -15.48
C GLU A 724 -31.72 5.42 -15.26
N PHE A 725 -32.14 6.39 -14.48
CA PHE A 725 -31.29 7.55 -14.15
C PHE A 725 -30.10 7.17 -13.28
N ILE A 726 -30.26 6.27 -12.31
CA ILE A 726 -29.17 5.87 -11.41
C ILE A 726 -28.12 5.00 -12.09
N GLU A 727 -28.42 4.41 -13.24
CA GLU A 727 -27.42 3.70 -14.04
C GLU A 727 -26.35 4.70 -14.54
N GLY A 728 -25.11 4.54 -14.05
CA GLY A 728 -23.99 5.45 -14.39
C GLY A 728 -24.08 6.85 -13.79
N CYS A 729 -24.91 7.05 -12.75
CA CYS A 729 -24.94 8.32 -12.03
C CYS A 729 -23.66 8.55 -11.23
N GLY A 730 -23.34 9.84 -11.00
CA GLY A 730 -22.35 10.29 -10.04
C GLY A 730 -23.01 11.07 -8.90
N ILE A 731 -22.34 11.17 -7.77
CA ILE A 731 -22.80 11.90 -6.60
C ILE A 731 -21.75 12.95 -6.22
N ILE A 732 -22.18 14.18 -6.01
CA ILE A 732 -21.36 15.28 -5.52
C ILE A 732 -21.95 15.74 -4.19
N TYR A 733 -21.11 15.94 -3.19
CA TYR A 733 -21.50 16.55 -1.94
C TYR A 733 -20.96 17.97 -1.83
N ASP A 734 -21.85 18.96 -1.81
CA ASP A 734 -21.52 20.35 -1.51
C ASP A 734 -21.56 20.56 0.00
N TYR A 735 -20.39 20.48 0.62
CA TYR A 735 -20.21 20.67 2.06
C TYR A 735 -20.70 22.03 2.53
N THR A 736 -20.37 23.09 1.81
CA THR A 736 -20.66 24.47 2.20
C THR A 736 -22.16 24.74 2.32
N ARG A 737 -22.94 24.17 1.40
CA ARG A 737 -24.41 24.32 1.39
C ARG A 737 -25.15 23.13 2.00
N GLN A 738 -24.45 22.05 2.30
CA GLN A 738 -25.00 20.76 2.77
C GLN A 738 -26.05 20.21 1.78
N ARG A 739 -25.64 20.11 0.53
CA ARG A 739 -26.46 19.60 -0.58
C ARG A 739 -25.80 18.39 -1.23
N VAL A 740 -26.62 17.39 -1.55
CA VAL A 740 -26.21 16.24 -2.33
C VAL A 740 -26.75 16.40 -3.75
N ILE A 741 -25.89 16.35 -4.74
CA ILE A 741 -26.22 16.48 -6.15
C ILE A 741 -26.00 15.12 -6.81
N ILE A 742 -27.05 14.54 -7.36
CA ILE A 742 -27.01 13.28 -8.09
C ILE A 742 -27.19 13.63 -9.57
N TYR A 743 -26.16 13.41 -10.35
CA TYR A 743 -26.15 13.70 -11.78
C TYR A 743 -25.94 12.42 -12.59
N ASN A 744 -26.37 12.45 -13.83
CA ASN A 744 -26.05 11.44 -14.82
C ASN A 744 -25.52 12.13 -16.08
N PRO A 745 -24.30 11.81 -16.56
CA PRO A 745 -23.70 12.46 -17.73
C PRO A 745 -24.49 12.33 -19.03
N SER A 746 -25.42 11.36 -19.09
CA SER A 746 -26.24 11.08 -20.27
C SER A 746 -27.50 11.95 -20.39
N VAL A 747 -27.82 12.74 -19.34
CA VAL A 747 -29.00 13.62 -19.30
C VAL A 747 -28.61 15.03 -18.92
N THR A 748 -29.55 15.99 -19.15
CA THR A 748 -29.30 17.43 -18.93
C THR A 748 -29.88 17.94 -17.62
N TYR A 749 -30.27 17.06 -16.71
CA TYR A 749 -30.76 17.40 -15.37
C TYR A 749 -30.04 16.55 -14.27
N ALA A 750 -30.09 17.06 -13.05
CA ALA A 750 -29.62 16.39 -11.85
C ALA A 750 -30.66 16.53 -10.73
N TYR A 751 -30.72 15.58 -9.84
CA TYR A 751 -31.47 15.69 -8.59
C TYR A 751 -30.61 16.32 -7.52
N ILE A 752 -31.25 17.14 -6.66
CA ILE A 752 -30.56 17.82 -5.58
C ILE A 752 -31.34 17.59 -4.27
N LEU A 753 -30.64 17.12 -3.24
CA LEU A 753 -31.15 16.95 -1.90
C LEU A 753 -30.52 17.99 -0.97
N SER A 754 -31.33 18.80 -0.33
CA SER A 754 -30.85 19.62 0.79
C SER A 754 -30.85 18.79 2.08
N LEU A 755 -29.68 18.59 2.68
CA LEU A 755 -29.58 17.91 3.98
C LEU A 755 -30.13 18.75 5.13
N LYS A 756 -30.32 20.07 4.93
CA LYS A 756 -30.91 20.98 5.91
C LYS A 756 -32.40 20.78 6.04
N SER A 757 -33.12 20.62 4.93
CA SER A 757 -34.56 20.46 4.92
C SER A 757 -35.04 19.03 4.71
N GLY A 758 -34.15 18.11 4.28
CA GLY A 758 -34.52 16.77 3.86
C GLY A 758 -35.34 16.72 2.56
N SER A 759 -35.42 17.81 1.81
CA SER A 759 -36.27 17.96 0.63
C SER A 759 -35.48 17.91 -0.67
N TRP A 760 -36.15 17.38 -1.71
CA TRP A 760 -35.58 17.24 -3.03
C TRP A 760 -35.98 18.40 -3.97
N GLY A 761 -35.08 18.72 -4.88
CA GLY A 761 -35.26 19.55 -6.02
C GLY A 761 -34.61 18.96 -7.25
N MET A 762 -34.67 19.65 -8.36
CA MET A 762 -33.93 19.32 -9.58
C MET A 762 -33.18 20.55 -10.06
N MET A 763 -32.13 20.34 -10.83
CA MET A 763 -31.37 21.39 -11.49
C MET A 763 -31.03 20.98 -12.92
N ARG A 764 -30.85 21.96 -13.78
CA ARG A 764 -30.22 21.72 -15.08
C ARG A 764 -28.78 21.21 -14.84
N SER A 765 -28.32 20.35 -15.69
CA SER A 765 -27.02 19.73 -15.49
C SER A 765 -26.24 19.64 -16.79
N ASN A 766 -25.04 20.15 -16.77
CA ASN A 766 -24.01 19.94 -17.78
C ASN A 766 -22.81 19.16 -17.21
N ILE A 767 -23.00 18.50 -16.06
CA ILE A 767 -21.98 17.77 -15.32
C ILE A 767 -21.61 16.50 -16.07
N ARG A 768 -20.30 16.24 -16.20
CA ARG A 768 -19.72 15.07 -16.87
C ARG A 768 -18.96 14.14 -15.93
N GLY A 769 -18.49 14.64 -14.78
CA GLY A 769 -17.78 13.84 -13.80
C GLY A 769 -17.56 14.62 -12.51
N THR A 770 -17.49 13.90 -11.39
CA THR A 770 -17.10 14.44 -10.09
C THR A 770 -15.57 14.48 -10.03
N VAL A 771 -15.03 15.59 -9.55
CA VAL A 771 -13.57 15.72 -9.28
C VAL A 771 -13.30 15.71 -7.80
N ASN A 772 -14.09 16.44 -7.02
CA ASN A 772 -13.95 16.52 -5.56
C ASN A 772 -15.28 16.91 -4.91
N SER A 773 -15.47 16.47 -3.67
CA SER A 773 -16.64 16.86 -2.86
C SER A 773 -16.27 17.66 -1.62
N TYR A 774 -15.01 17.64 -1.21
CA TYR A 774 -14.55 18.33 0.01
C TYR A 774 -13.08 18.79 -0.15
N PRO A 775 -12.69 19.99 0.32
CA PRO A 775 -13.54 21.06 0.88
C PRO A 775 -14.37 21.80 -0.19
N ASP A 776 -13.94 21.78 -1.43
CA ASP A 776 -14.60 22.42 -2.57
C ASP A 776 -15.33 21.36 -3.40
N ALA A 777 -16.62 21.54 -3.66
CA ALA A 777 -17.38 20.69 -4.55
C ALA A 777 -17.08 21.07 -6.00
N LEU A 778 -16.28 20.24 -6.67
CA LEU A 778 -15.77 20.47 -8.02
C LEU A 778 -16.19 19.36 -8.98
N ALA A 779 -16.54 19.75 -10.19
CA ALA A 779 -16.96 18.82 -11.23
C ALA A 779 -16.41 19.20 -12.61
N MET A 780 -16.26 18.22 -13.47
CA MET A 780 -16.11 18.44 -14.90
C MET A 780 -17.48 18.74 -15.51
N VAL A 781 -17.57 19.82 -16.28
CA VAL A 781 -18.80 20.24 -16.96
C VAL A 781 -18.56 20.44 -18.46
N SER A 782 -19.61 20.35 -19.25
CA SER A 782 -19.60 20.75 -20.66
C SER A 782 -19.89 22.24 -20.74
N ASP A 783 -18.95 23.02 -21.26
CA ASP A 783 -19.06 24.46 -21.42
C ASP A 783 -18.70 24.84 -22.88
N GLY A 784 -19.72 25.28 -23.65
CA GLY A 784 -19.54 25.65 -25.06
C GLY A 784 -19.02 24.52 -25.97
N GLY A 785 -19.23 23.25 -25.59
CA GLY A 785 -18.75 22.08 -26.31
C GLY A 785 -17.38 21.54 -25.83
N ASN A 786 -16.70 22.28 -24.97
CA ASN A 786 -15.44 21.87 -24.35
C ASN A 786 -15.67 21.35 -22.93
N LEU A 787 -14.73 20.59 -22.40
CA LEU A 787 -14.74 20.23 -20.99
C LEU A 787 -14.07 21.35 -20.17
N ALA A 788 -14.66 21.63 -19.00
CA ALA A 788 -14.18 22.62 -18.07
C ALA A 788 -14.29 22.12 -16.62
N LEU A 789 -13.40 22.59 -15.75
CA LEU A 789 -13.56 22.43 -14.32
C LEU A 789 -14.50 23.52 -13.82
N ALA A 790 -15.50 23.13 -13.05
CA ALA A 790 -16.46 24.06 -12.45
C ALA A 790 -16.58 23.86 -10.93
N ASP A 791 -16.89 24.97 -10.26
CA ASP A 791 -17.07 25.07 -8.81
C ASP A 791 -18.53 25.34 -8.47
N PHE A 792 -19.10 24.57 -7.55
CA PHE A 792 -20.44 24.76 -7.03
C PHE A 792 -20.51 25.83 -5.94
N ALA A 793 -19.37 26.21 -5.35
CA ALA A 793 -19.33 27.20 -4.26
C ALA A 793 -19.62 28.62 -4.73
N THR A 794 -19.27 28.95 -5.98
CA THR A 794 -19.47 30.28 -6.54
C THR A 794 -20.84 30.33 -7.20
N VAL A 795 -21.70 31.18 -6.68
CA VAL A 795 -23.06 31.39 -7.23
C VAL A 795 -23.05 32.66 -8.08
N ASP A 796 -23.53 32.58 -9.31
CA ASP A 796 -23.81 33.75 -10.11
C ASP A 796 -24.96 34.53 -9.47
N ASP A 797 -24.78 35.87 -9.25
CA ASP A 797 -25.77 36.75 -8.67
C ASP A 797 -26.91 37.07 -9.63
N ASN A 798 -26.80 36.64 -10.90
CA ASN A 798 -27.80 36.94 -11.91
C ASN A 798 -29.12 36.14 -11.81
N GLY A 799 -29.11 35.11 -10.91
CA GLY A 799 -30.33 34.31 -10.66
C GLY A 799 -30.61 33.28 -11.76
N GLY A 800 -31.44 32.31 -11.43
CA GLY A 800 -31.93 31.29 -12.32
C GLY A 800 -33.33 31.61 -12.85
N VAL A 801 -33.83 30.71 -13.65
CA VAL A 801 -35.26 30.62 -14.00
C VAL A 801 -35.75 29.31 -13.45
N GLU A 802 -36.64 29.39 -12.48
CA GLU A 802 -37.20 28.23 -11.79
C GLU A 802 -38.50 27.79 -12.53
N PHE A 803 -38.65 26.51 -12.70
CA PHE A 803 -39.84 25.91 -13.24
C PHE A 803 -40.40 24.85 -12.30
N ILE A 804 -41.60 25.14 -11.75
CA ILE A 804 -42.26 24.20 -10.85
C ILE A 804 -43.63 23.79 -11.39
N VAL A 805 -44.01 22.53 -11.13
CA VAL A 805 -45.38 22.04 -11.34
C VAL A 805 -45.80 21.35 -10.05
N THR A 806 -46.88 21.79 -9.45
CA THR A 806 -47.39 21.15 -8.23
C THR A 806 -47.95 19.76 -8.54
N ARG A 807 -47.90 18.89 -7.60
CA ARG A 807 -48.79 17.73 -7.58
C ARG A 807 -50.23 18.16 -7.49
N PRO A 808 -51.20 17.32 -7.86
CA PRO A 808 -52.59 17.68 -7.75
C PRO A 808 -52.95 18.05 -6.31
N PHE A 809 -53.35 19.30 -6.11
CA PHE A 809 -53.86 19.72 -4.79
C PHE A 809 -55.35 19.63 -4.71
N LYS A 810 -55.87 19.27 -3.55
CA LYS A 810 -57.23 18.84 -3.30
C LYS A 810 -58.08 19.89 -2.58
N LEU A 811 -57.39 20.84 -1.94
CA LEU A 811 -57.99 21.88 -1.11
C LEU A 811 -58.93 21.34 -0.02
N GLY A 812 -58.60 20.26 0.60
CA GLY A 812 -59.35 19.61 1.67
C GLY A 812 -60.01 18.28 1.23
N ASP A 813 -61.25 18.26 0.91
CA ASP A 813 -62.00 17.05 0.56
C ASP A 813 -61.77 16.64 -0.93
N ASN A 814 -61.38 15.38 -1.13
CA ASN A 814 -61.13 14.81 -2.46
C ASN A 814 -62.37 14.68 -3.31
N ASP A 815 -63.54 14.53 -2.70
CA ASP A 815 -64.79 14.24 -3.37
C ASP A 815 -65.59 15.51 -3.64
N ALA A 816 -65.25 16.62 -3.00
CA ALA A 816 -65.95 17.89 -3.21
C ALA A 816 -65.48 18.58 -4.50
N PHE A 817 -66.42 19.11 -5.24
CA PHE A 817 -66.09 20.03 -6.33
C PHE A 817 -65.77 21.41 -5.75
N LYS A 818 -64.73 22.02 -6.27
CA LYS A 818 -64.27 23.36 -5.88
C LYS A 818 -64.19 24.30 -7.07
N THR A 819 -64.46 25.54 -6.81
CA THR A 819 -64.20 26.63 -7.74
C THR A 819 -63.16 27.54 -7.12
N VAL A 820 -61.98 27.64 -7.79
CA VAL A 820 -60.91 28.51 -7.35
C VAL A 820 -61.18 29.93 -7.83
N ASN A 821 -61.18 30.87 -6.87
CA ASN A 821 -61.49 32.29 -7.18
C ASN A 821 -60.26 33.15 -7.34
N ALA A 822 -59.19 32.82 -6.58
CA ALA A 822 -57.93 33.52 -6.65
C ALA A 822 -56.81 32.64 -6.16
N ILE A 823 -55.61 32.81 -6.73
CA ILE A 823 -54.35 32.29 -6.27
C ILE A 823 -53.38 33.45 -6.14
N ILE A 824 -52.71 33.51 -5.00
CA ILE A 824 -51.72 34.53 -4.73
C ILE A 824 -50.42 33.81 -4.38
N GLN A 825 -49.37 34.03 -5.15
CA GLN A 825 -48.04 33.49 -4.85
C GLN A 825 -47.45 34.23 -3.64
N ARG A 826 -46.83 33.47 -2.76
CA ARG A 826 -46.17 33.97 -1.54
C ARG A 826 -44.66 33.86 -1.70
N GLY A 827 -43.95 34.98 -1.51
CA GLY A 827 -42.50 35.02 -1.65
C GLY A 827 -42.01 36.44 -1.89
N THR A 828 -40.73 36.56 -2.11
CA THR A 828 -40.06 37.80 -2.46
C THR A 828 -39.83 37.85 -3.98
N MET A 829 -40.76 38.48 -4.73
CA MET A 829 -40.67 38.62 -6.19
C MET A 829 -41.26 39.92 -6.65
N LEU A 830 -40.82 40.35 -7.84
CA LEU A 830 -41.37 41.57 -8.50
C LEU A 830 -42.41 41.19 -9.55
N LYS A 831 -43.24 42.16 -9.93
CA LYS A 831 -44.18 42.03 -11.04
C LYS A 831 -43.39 41.77 -12.32
N GLY A 832 -43.78 40.75 -13.08
CA GLY A 832 -43.11 40.30 -14.30
C GLY A 832 -42.03 39.22 -14.08
N ASP A 833 -41.65 38.95 -12.82
CA ASP A 833 -40.73 37.86 -12.52
C ASP A 833 -41.40 36.48 -12.56
N ILE A 834 -42.69 36.41 -12.76
CA ILE A 834 -43.47 35.17 -12.65
C ILE A 834 -44.51 35.01 -13.75
N LEU A 835 -44.63 33.83 -14.28
CA LEU A 835 -45.73 33.33 -15.08
C LEU A 835 -46.34 32.12 -14.38
N GLN A 836 -47.67 32.12 -14.24
CA GLN A 836 -48.37 30.98 -13.62
C GLN A 836 -49.57 30.56 -14.47
N VAL A 837 -49.80 29.24 -14.51
CA VAL A 837 -50.90 28.59 -15.22
C VAL A 837 -51.61 27.62 -14.28
N LEU A 838 -52.92 27.81 -14.13
CA LEU A 838 -53.78 26.93 -13.34
C LEU A 838 -54.41 25.89 -14.25
N TYR A 839 -54.24 24.63 -13.88
CA TYR A 839 -54.92 23.49 -14.50
C TYR A 839 -55.91 22.89 -13.52
N ALA A 840 -56.93 22.26 -14.05
CA ALA A 840 -57.93 21.54 -13.26
C ALA A 840 -58.35 20.23 -13.94
N SER A 841 -58.74 19.25 -13.11
CA SER A 841 -59.18 17.93 -13.54
C SER A 841 -60.22 17.35 -12.58
N ASN A 842 -61.01 16.40 -13.06
CA ASN A 842 -61.91 15.60 -12.23
C ASN A 842 -61.48 14.15 -12.05
N ASP A 843 -60.56 13.68 -12.87
CA ASP A 843 -60.12 12.28 -12.96
C ASP A 843 -58.60 12.09 -12.79
N LEU A 844 -57.82 13.15 -12.67
CA LEU A 844 -56.34 13.18 -12.61
C LEU A 844 -55.60 12.84 -13.93
N ASP A 845 -56.34 12.44 -14.96
CA ASP A 845 -55.77 12.11 -16.29
C ASP A 845 -56.00 13.21 -17.28
N ASN A 846 -57.21 13.75 -17.33
CA ASN A 846 -57.62 14.77 -18.26
C ASN A 846 -57.57 16.16 -17.60
N TRP A 847 -56.61 16.98 -18.04
CA TRP A 847 -56.40 18.32 -17.50
C TRP A 847 -56.91 19.40 -18.45
N ALA A 848 -57.51 20.43 -17.89
CA ALA A 848 -57.95 21.62 -18.63
C ALA A 848 -57.23 22.86 -18.11
N VAL A 849 -56.87 23.79 -19.01
CA VAL A 849 -56.33 25.10 -18.59
C VAL A 849 -57.52 25.93 -18.08
N VAL A 850 -57.40 26.40 -16.85
CA VAL A 850 -58.40 27.27 -16.22
C VAL A 850 -58.04 28.74 -16.45
N TRP A 851 -56.76 29.08 -16.14
CA TRP A 851 -56.34 30.49 -16.25
C TRP A 851 -54.80 30.58 -16.33
N SER A 852 -54.30 31.70 -16.85
CA SER A 852 -52.87 32.05 -16.84
C SER A 852 -52.69 33.53 -16.51
N SER A 853 -51.56 33.82 -15.83
CA SER A 853 -51.18 35.19 -15.48
C SER A 853 -49.68 35.39 -15.46
N ALA A 854 -49.22 36.52 -15.93
CA ALA A 854 -47.83 36.97 -15.82
C ALA A 854 -47.59 37.79 -14.51
N ASP A 855 -48.42 37.62 -13.52
CA ASP A 855 -48.34 38.27 -12.22
C ASP A 855 -48.44 37.25 -11.08
N ALA A 856 -47.98 37.61 -9.90
CA ALA A 856 -48.13 36.79 -8.68
C ALA A 856 -49.60 36.54 -8.27
N TYR A 857 -50.52 37.27 -8.87
CA TYR A 857 -51.98 37.18 -8.63
C TYR A 857 -52.68 36.55 -9.80
N LEU A 858 -53.42 35.46 -9.55
CA LEU A 858 -54.44 34.92 -10.39
C LEU A 858 -55.82 35.31 -9.83
N ARG A 859 -56.60 36.15 -10.46
CA ARG A 859 -57.91 36.55 -9.95
C ARG A 859 -58.93 36.65 -11.06
N GLY A 860 -60.23 36.69 -10.65
CA GLY A 860 -61.31 37.06 -11.47
C GLY A 860 -61.82 35.99 -12.45
N PHE A 861 -61.47 34.76 -12.20
CA PHE A 861 -62.02 33.65 -12.97
C PHE A 861 -63.11 32.93 -12.15
N SER A 862 -64.25 32.79 -12.74
CA SER A 862 -65.30 31.91 -12.34
C SER A 862 -65.37 30.79 -13.35
N GLY A 863 -64.86 29.65 -13.02
CA GLY A 863 -64.84 28.50 -13.92
C GLY A 863 -65.79 27.40 -13.48
N SER A 864 -65.85 26.35 -14.28
CA SER A 864 -66.52 25.10 -13.92
C SER A 864 -65.86 24.55 -12.67
N PRO A 865 -66.62 23.94 -11.78
CA PRO A 865 -66.05 23.32 -10.57
C PRO A 865 -65.25 22.02 -10.88
N TYR A 866 -64.09 21.86 -10.30
CA TYR A 866 -63.24 20.67 -10.45
C TYR A 866 -62.86 20.09 -9.11
N LYS A 867 -62.47 18.82 -9.12
CA LYS A 867 -62.03 18.12 -7.88
C LYS A 867 -60.56 18.43 -7.57
N TYR A 868 -59.69 18.43 -8.59
CA TYR A 868 -58.24 18.52 -8.47
C TYR A 868 -57.72 19.73 -9.27
N TYR A 869 -56.69 20.36 -8.74
CA TYR A 869 -56.04 21.47 -9.37
C TYR A 869 -54.53 21.27 -9.43
N ARG A 870 -53.86 21.79 -10.43
CA ARG A 870 -52.39 21.88 -10.55
C ARG A 870 -51.99 23.29 -10.93
N LEU A 871 -50.83 23.70 -10.43
CA LEU A 871 -50.27 24.98 -10.75
C LEU A 871 -48.90 24.77 -11.36
N ALA A 872 -48.70 25.31 -12.57
CA ALA A 872 -47.41 25.44 -13.20
C ALA A 872 -46.90 26.86 -13.02
N VAL A 873 -45.68 27.04 -12.54
CA VAL A 873 -45.09 28.36 -12.30
C VAL A 873 -43.70 28.41 -12.93
N ILE A 874 -43.45 29.44 -13.73
CA ILE A 874 -42.10 29.81 -14.16
C ILE A 874 -41.78 31.11 -13.44
N ALA A 875 -40.69 31.12 -12.69
CA ALA A 875 -40.27 32.29 -11.93
C ALA A 875 -38.81 32.62 -12.25
N SER A 876 -38.48 33.91 -12.28
CA SER A 876 -37.11 34.40 -12.39
C SER A 876 -36.71 34.98 -11.05
N LEU A 877 -36.11 34.13 -10.20
CA LEU A 877 -35.68 34.51 -8.85
C LEU A 877 -34.20 34.87 -8.87
N LYS A 878 -33.85 36.04 -8.41
CA LYS A 878 -32.46 36.44 -8.16
C LYS A 878 -32.05 36.04 -6.77
N LYS A 879 -30.76 36.05 -6.50
CA LYS A 879 -30.21 35.81 -5.16
C LYS A 879 -30.95 36.70 -4.10
N GLY A 880 -31.39 36.07 -3.02
CA GLY A 880 -32.16 36.72 -1.96
C GLY A 880 -33.67 36.79 -2.21
N LYS A 881 -34.16 36.36 -3.38
CA LYS A 881 -35.60 36.16 -3.64
C LYS A 881 -35.97 34.69 -3.43
N CYS A 882 -37.19 34.43 -3.08
CA CYS A 882 -37.70 33.09 -2.86
C CYS A 882 -39.19 32.96 -3.17
N LEU A 883 -39.64 31.74 -3.38
CA LEU A 883 -41.02 31.36 -3.58
C LEU A 883 -41.46 30.38 -2.48
N ALA A 884 -42.27 30.86 -1.53
CA ALA A 884 -42.66 30.09 -0.34
C ALA A 884 -43.88 29.20 -0.54
N GLY A 885 -44.71 29.51 -1.50
CA GLY A 885 -45.97 28.79 -1.72
C GLY A 885 -47.04 29.71 -2.27
N CYS A 886 -48.29 29.29 -2.18
CA CYS A 886 -49.42 30.09 -2.63
C CYS A 886 -50.61 30.10 -1.64
N SER A 887 -51.39 31.17 -1.63
CA SER A 887 -52.67 31.24 -0.95
C SER A 887 -53.78 31.06 -1.97
N VAL A 888 -54.64 30.07 -1.79
CA VAL A 888 -55.73 29.72 -2.70
C VAL A 888 -57.05 30.09 -2.04
N SER A 889 -57.81 30.94 -2.69
CA SER A 889 -59.21 31.27 -2.32
C SER A 889 -60.16 30.46 -3.19
N TYR A 890 -61.04 29.70 -2.56
CA TYR A 890 -61.94 28.79 -3.26
C TYR A 890 -63.30 28.62 -2.57
N ASP A 891 -64.26 28.21 -3.32
CA ASP A 891 -65.63 27.84 -2.86
C ASP A 891 -65.80 26.31 -3.07
N ALA A 892 -66.04 25.59 -1.98
CA ALA A 892 -66.33 24.15 -2.02
C ALA A 892 -67.86 23.96 -2.13
N ARG A 893 -68.23 23.08 -3.04
CA ARG A 893 -69.65 22.65 -3.19
C ARG A 893 -69.70 21.18 -2.81
N LEU A 894 -70.40 20.86 -1.75
CA LEU A 894 -70.78 19.52 -1.48
C LEU A 894 -71.81 19.04 -2.50
N THR A 895 -71.39 18.23 -3.46
CA THR A 895 -72.29 17.52 -4.35
C THR A 895 -72.74 16.24 -3.68
N ALA A 896 -73.68 16.33 -2.84
CA ALA A 896 -74.48 15.18 -2.44
C ALA A 896 -75.49 14.72 -3.50
N GLN A 897 -75.40 15.18 -4.70
CA GLN A 897 -76.29 14.79 -5.78
C GLN A 897 -75.50 14.59 -7.07
N MET A 898 -74.88 13.47 -7.31
CA MET A 898 -74.85 12.88 -8.63
C MET A 898 -76.27 12.33 -8.88
N ARG A 899 -77.06 13.05 -9.69
CA ARG A 899 -78.16 12.43 -10.36
C ARG A 899 -77.72 11.79 -11.65
#